data_554702342774c3df0853a717592df644
#
_entry.id   554702342774c3df0853a717592df644
#
_cell.length_a   1.000
_cell.length_b   1.000
_cell.length_c   1.000
_cell.angle_alpha   90.00
_cell.angle_beta   90.00
_cell.angle_gamma   90.00
#
_symmetry.space_group_name_H-M   'P 1'
#
loop_
_entity.id
_entity.type
_entity.pdbx_description
1 polymer ?
#
loop_
_entity_poly.entity_id
_entity_poly.type
_entity_poly.pdbx_seq_one_letter_code
_entity_poly.pdbx_strand_id
1 'polypeptide(L)'
;GMSPAARDWLCAGVAGLFALHPLRVESVAWVAERKDVLSGFFFMLTLGAYVRYAERRREQEGAGRETGGGRRGGFSALGCYLFALGFFALGLMSKPMLVTVPLVLLLLDYWPLERWREREGGGAASAPGGGSPVSLAAPVLTRLLWEKVPFAVLSAASCVVTFLVQRKAGAVHSLETIPLEFRITNALISYVRYAGKLVWPAKLAVFYPAPAEWPPLWVALAALGLVGVSVLVVRAARRAPWLAFGWFWYGVMLIPVIGLVQVGQQAMADRYTYLPLIGLCVAGVWSGAELVRRRARAAVALAAAGAVALLAAAGALTWRQAGFWRDSTSLFEHALAVTRENFVAHNNLGVVLLDADQQAAALRHFTEAVRIKSNYPEGLGNLALCRLKEGRTDEAEELLRRSLQKRETVETWYNLGRMEEQRGRAAEAEQAYTKALRLRPNHAPSLMALGILLSGQHREEEALRYLQAAVRAAPENADAHFNLAFALNNRGEFAGAAAQYAEVCRLHPEDVEARQNLALALLGANQPAAAAAQFRRALELRPAAHLHHYLALVLDSQGQAAEALAHYRDAARLGPNTVLYLNDLAWFLATTARPDLRDGAEAVRLAERARELNGGREARIWGTLDAAYAEAGRFDEALKAAARARELAQAAGQADIARQAEERMALYQRGQPYHMPPP
;
A
#
# COMPACT_ATOMS: atom_id res chain seq x y z
N GLY A 1 -32.30 -32.32 -28.78
CA GLY A 1 -31.54 -31.16 -28.25
C GLY A 1 -32.26 -30.57 -27.04
N MET A 2 -31.57 -29.84 -26.19
CA MET A 2 -32.16 -29.03 -25.12
C MET A 2 -32.85 -27.78 -25.69
N SER A 3 -33.94 -27.35 -25.06
CA SER A 3 -34.61 -26.10 -25.44
C SER A 3 -33.69 -24.89 -25.19
N PRO A 4 -33.86 -23.76 -25.92
CA PRO A 4 -33.09 -22.53 -25.67
C PRO A 4 -33.18 -22.09 -24.21
N ALA A 5 -34.37 -22.05 -23.62
CA ALA A 5 -34.59 -21.71 -22.21
C ALA A 5 -33.82 -22.62 -21.24
N ALA A 6 -33.77 -23.92 -21.51
CA ALA A 6 -33.00 -24.86 -20.67
C ALA A 6 -31.49 -24.55 -20.73
N ARG A 7 -30.97 -24.18 -21.90
CA ARG A 7 -29.56 -23.77 -22.05
C ARG A 7 -29.26 -22.47 -21.29
N ASP A 8 -30.17 -21.52 -21.34
CA ASP A 8 -30.02 -20.24 -20.62
C ASP A 8 -29.95 -20.45 -19.10
N TRP A 9 -30.80 -21.36 -18.56
CA TRP A 9 -30.76 -21.74 -17.14
C TRP A 9 -29.44 -22.43 -16.75
N LEU A 10 -28.88 -23.29 -17.62
CA LEU A 10 -27.58 -23.90 -17.36
C LEU A 10 -26.43 -22.87 -17.37
N CYS A 11 -26.46 -21.93 -18.31
CA CYS A 11 -25.52 -20.82 -18.33
C CYS A 11 -25.65 -19.97 -17.06
N ALA A 12 -26.86 -19.66 -16.60
CA ALA A 12 -27.11 -18.97 -15.34
C ALA A 12 -26.57 -19.75 -14.13
N GLY A 13 -26.71 -21.08 -14.13
CA GLY A 13 -26.13 -21.95 -13.10
C GLY A 13 -24.61 -21.89 -13.04
N VAL A 14 -23.91 -21.91 -14.18
CA VAL A 14 -22.45 -21.72 -14.26
C VAL A 14 -22.06 -20.34 -13.77
N ALA A 15 -22.76 -19.30 -14.23
CA ALA A 15 -22.49 -17.92 -13.81
C ALA A 15 -22.71 -17.74 -12.29
N GLY A 16 -23.77 -18.33 -11.74
CA GLY A 16 -24.04 -18.32 -10.31
C GLY A 16 -22.95 -19.01 -9.49
N LEU A 17 -22.52 -20.21 -9.91
CA LEU A 17 -21.40 -20.91 -9.27
C LEU A 17 -20.10 -20.10 -9.38
N PHE A 18 -19.84 -19.52 -10.54
CA PHE A 18 -18.67 -18.66 -10.72
C PHE A 18 -18.71 -17.45 -9.78
N ALA A 19 -19.84 -16.74 -9.70
CA ALA A 19 -19.95 -15.52 -8.91
C ALA A 19 -19.97 -15.76 -7.40
N LEU A 20 -20.63 -16.85 -6.96
CA LEU A 20 -20.89 -17.11 -5.54
C LEU A 20 -19.91 -18.09 -4.87
N HIS A 21 -18.91 -18.59 -5.59
CA HIS A 21 -17.97 -19.56 -5.00
C HIS A 21 -16.90 -18.90 -4.15
N PRO A 22 -16.58 -19.39 -2.92
CA PRO A 22 -15.62 -18.77 -1.99
C PRO A 22 -14.21 -18.56 -2.55
N LEU A 23 -13.77 -19.35 -3.52
CA LEU A 23 -12.49 -19.19 -4.21
C LEU A 23 -12.37 -17.87 -5.00
N ARG A 24 -13.45 -17.10 -5.16
CA ARG A 24 -13.43 -15.78 -5.84
C ARG A 24 -13.03 -14.65 -4.91
N VAL A 25 -13.14 -14.85 -3.59
CA VAL A 25 -12.93 -13.81 -2.59
C VAL A 25 -11.54 -13.18 -2.72
N GLU A 26 -10.49 -13.97 -2.88
CA GLU A 26 -9.13 -13.46 -3.03
C GLU A 26 -8.99 -12.48 -4.21
N SER A 27 -9.52 -12.85 -5.40
CA SER A 27 -9.43 -11.99 -6.59
C SER A 27 -10.29 -10.73 -6.52
N VAL A 28 -11.38 -10.73 -5.72
CA VAL A 28 -12.34 -9.62 -5.64
C VAL A 28 -12.06 -8.72 -4.44
N ALA A 29 -11.78 -9.29 -3.27
CA ALA A 29 -11.55 -8.54 -2.04
C ALA A 29 -10.17 -7.90 -1.99
N TRP A 30 -9.16 -8.53 -2.58
CA TRP A 30 -7.81 -7.99 -2.58
C TRP A 30 -7.63 -6.91 -3.66
N VAL A 31 -7.45 -5.67 -3.22
CA VAL A 31 -7.31 -4.49 -4.12
C VAL A 31 -6.21 -4.68 -5.18
N ALA A 32 -5.06 -5.27 -4.81
CA ALA A 32 -3.96 -5.54 -5.74
C ALA A 32 -4.31 -6.57 -6.84
N GLU A 33 -5.35 -7.40 -6.64
CA GLU A 33 -5.81 -8.41 -7.60
C GLU A 33 -7.04 -7.97 -8.42
N ARG A 34 -7.48 -6.71 -8.35
CA ARG A 34 -8.52 -6.15 -9.25
C ARG A 34 -8.21 -6.36 -10.73
N LYS A 35 -6.93 -6.50 -11.07
CA LYS A 35 -6.45 -6.93 -12.39
C LYS A 35 -7.02 -8.29 -12.84
N ASP A 36 -7.37 -9.20 -11.91
CA ASP A 36 -8.03 -10.46 -12.24
C ASP A 36 -9.43 -10.23 -12.77
N VAL A 37 -10.19 -9.35 -12.12
CA VAL A 37 -11.56 -8.99 -12.51
C VAL A 37 -11.56 -8.30 -13.87
N LEU A 38 -10.64 -7.33 -14.06
CA LEU A 38 -10.49 -6.61 -15.32
C LEU A 38 -10.08 -7.54 -16.46
N SER A 39 -9.11 -8.41 -16.22
CA SER A 39 -8.67 -9.43 -17.17
C SER A 39 -9.81 -10.40 -17.51
N GLY A 40 -10.61 -10.82 -16.51
CA GLY A 40 -11.80 -11.63 -16.71
C GLY A 40 -12.87 -10.95 -17.56
N PHE A 41 -13.08 -9.66 -17.37
CA PHE A 41 -13.98 -8.85 -18.19
C PHE A 41 -13.57 -8.86 -19.67
N PHE A 42 -12.31 -8.51 -19.98
CA PHE A 42 -11.80 -8.56 -21.35
C PHE A 42 -11.76 -9.98 -21.92
N PHE A 43 -11.53 -10.99 -21.10
CA PHE A 43 -11.62 -12.38 -21.50
C PHE A 43 -13.04 -12.74 -21.99
N MET A 44 -14.09 -12.38 -21.24
CA MET A 44 -15.48 -12.62 -21.65
C MET A 44 -15.84 -11.87 -22.94
N LEU A 45 -15.38 -10.62 -23.08
CA LEU A 45 -15.57 -9.87 -24.34
C LEU A 45 -14.85 -10.53 -25.52
N THR A 46 -13.62 -11.05 -25.30
CA THR A 46 -12.88 -11.81 -26.32
C THR A 46 -13.65 -13.04 -26.77
N LEU A 47 -14.17 -13.84 -25.82
CA LEU A 47 -14.97 -15.03 -26.15
C LEU A 47 -16.27 -14.66 -26.89
N GLY A 48 -16.99 -13.64 -26.42
CA GLY A 48 -18.22 -13.16 -27.05
C GLY A 48 -18.00 -12.66 -28.49
N ALA A 49 -16.94 -11.87 -28.69
CA ALA A 49 -16.58 -11.40 -30.03
C ALA A 49 -16.16 -12.55 -30.95
N TYR A 50 -15.41 -13.52 -30.42
CA TYR A 50 -15.01 -14.71 -31.17
C TYR A 50 -16.20 -15.61 -31.56
N VAL A 51 -17.15 -15.84 -30.65
CA VAL A 51 -18.38 -16.57 -30.94
C VAL A 51 -19.16 -15.89 -32.08
N ARG A 52 -19.32 -14.55 -32.01
CA ARG A 52 -19.96 -13.76 -33.07
C ARG A 52 -19.23 -13.86 -34.42
N TYR A 53 -17.89 -13.86 -34.39
CA TYR A 53 -17.09 -14.11 -35.57
C TYR A 53 -17.41 -15.48 -36.17
N ALA A 54 -17.43 -16.55 -35.36
CA ALA A 54 -17.71 -17.92 -35.79
C ALA A 54 -19.12 -18.07 -36.39
N GLU A 55 -20.14 -17.42 -35.79
CA GLU A 55 -21.51 -17.40 -36.30
C GLU A 55 -21.59 -16.69 -37.66
N ARG A 56 -21.03 -15.48 -37.75
CA ARG A 56 -21.02 -14.70 -39.00
C ARG A 56 -20.30 -15.41 -40.15
N ARG A 57 -19.20 -16.08 -39.84
CA ARG A 57 -18.47 -16.89 -40.81
C ARG A 57 -19.31 -18.03 -41.34
N ARG A 58 -20.07 -18.72 -40.47
CA ARG A 58 -21.03 -19.76 -40.88
C ARG A 58 -22.13 -19.20 -41.78
N GLU A 59 -22.67 -18.03 -41.48
CA GLU A 59 -23.68 -17.35 -42.30
C GLU A 59 -23.13 -17.06 -43.70
N GLN A 60 -21.88 -16.56 -43.80
CA GLN A 60 -21.22 -16.27 -45.09
C GLN A 60 -20.93 -17.54 -45.90
N GLU A 61 -20.51 -18.62 -45.27
CA GLU A 61 -20.27 -19.91 -45.95
C GLU A 61 -21.60 -20.58 -46.41
N GLY A 62 -22.73 -20.31 -45.71
CA GLY A 62 -24.07 -20.70 -46.13
C GLY A 62 -24.68 -19.84 -47.20
N ALA A 63 -24.52 -18.52 -47.15
CA ALA A 63 -25.10 -17.58 -48.10
C ALA A 63 -24.46 -17.60 -49.49
N GLY A 64 -23.19 -18.09 -49.61
CA GLY A 64 -22.56 -18.32 -50.92
C GLY A 64 -23.22 -19.38 -51.78
N ARG A 65 -24.26 -20.08 -51.24
CA ARG A 65 -25.11 -21.09 -51.97
C ARG A 65 -26.52 -20.60 -52.34
N GLU A 66 -26.95 -19.46 -51.75
CA GLU A 66 -28.26 -18.86 -52.05
C GLU A 66 -28.07 -17.41 -52.47
N THR A 67 -28.29 -17.11 -53.77
CA THR A 67 -28.29 -15.77 -54.33
C THR A 67 -29.50 -15.01 -53.79
N GLY A 68 -29.27 -14.00 -52.94
CA GLY A 68 -30.27 -12.96 -52.70
C GLY A 68 -30.86 -12.86 -51.28
N GLY A 69 -30.05 -12.75 -50.26
CA GLY A 69 -30.53 -12.44 -48.89
C GLY A 69 -29.96 -11.16 -48.35
N GLY A 70 -30.81 -10.18 -48.02
CA GLY A 70 -30.46 -8.82 -47.58
C GLY A 70 -29.45 -8.78 -46.43
N ARG A 71 -28.48 -7.88 -46.57
CA ARG A 71 -27.50 -7.52 -45.53
C ARG A 71 -28.24 -7.00 -44.28
N ARG A 72 -28.39 -7.83 -43.25
CA ARG A 72 -28.74 -7.34 -41.92
C ARG A 72 -27.58 -6.48 -41.39
N GLY A 73 -27.85 -5.23 -41.07
CA GLY A 73 -26.88 -4.31 -40.50
C GLY A 73 -26.22 -4.88 -39.23
N GLY A 74 -24.89 -5.02 -39.25
CA GLY A 74 -24.09 -5.50 -38.14
C GLY A 74 -22.62 -5.59 -38.57
N PHE A 75 -21.70 -5.72 -37.57
CA PHE A 75 -20.28 -5.86 -37.86
C PHE A 75 -20.00 -7.07 -38.75
N SER A 76 -19.04 -6.90 -39.69
CA SER A 76 -18.56 -7.99 -40.54
C SER A 76 -17.86 -9.10 -39.70
N ALA A 77 -17.74 -10.31 -40.25
CA ALA A 77 -16.96 -11.35 -39.57
C ALA A 77 -15.55 -10.89 -39.21
N LEU A 78 -14.87 -10.17 -40.12
CA LEU A 78 -13.57 -9.58 -39.87
C LEU A 78 -13.61 -8.55 -38.71
N GLY A 79 -14.63 -7.71 -38.64
CA GLY A 79 -14.80 -6.76 -37.54
C GLY A 79 -14.92 -7.46 -36.19
N CYS A 80 -15.72 -8.52 -36.09
CA CYS A 80 -15.83 -9.32 -34.86
C CYS A 80 -14.50 -9.99 -34.47
N TYR A 81 -13.73 -10.46 -35.46
CA TYR A 81 -12.41 -11.04 -35.23
C TYR A 81 -11.40 -10.01 -34.69
N LEU A 82 -11.38 -8.82 -35.28
CA LEU A 82 -10.51 -7.73 -34.81
C LEU A 82 -10.89 -7.23 -33.42
N PHE A 83 -12.19 -7.17 -33.08
CA PHE A 83 -12.63 -6.90 -31.71
C PHE A 83 -12.15 -8.00 -30.74
N ALA A 84 -12.24 -9.27 -31.12
CA ALA A 84 -11.73 -10.37 -30.29
C ALA A 84 -10.22 -10.23 -30.02
N LEU A 85 -9.42 -9.88 -31.03
CA LEU A 85 -7.99 -9.59 -30.89
C LEU A 85 -7.73 -8.38 -30.00
N GLY A 86 -8.47 -7.28 -30.20
CA GLY A 86 -8.33 -6.08 -29.41
C GLY A 86 -8.64 -6.30 -27.94
N PHE A 87 -9.76 -6.95 -27.61
CA PHE A 87 -10.11 -7.30 -26.23
C PHE A 87 -9.11 -8.27 -25.62
N PHE A 88 -8.59 -9.22 -26.40
CA PHE A 88 -7.55 -10.12 -25.93
C PHE A 88 -6.26 -9.37 -25.59
N ALA A 89 -5.82 -8.42 -26.41
CA ALA A 89 -4.65 -7.60 -26.13
C ALA A 89 -4.84 -6.79 -24.83
N LEU A 90 -6.01 -6.14 -24.64
CA LEU A 90 -6.35 -5.42 -23.40
C LEU A 90 -6.37 -6.35 -22.18
N GLY A 91 -6.86 -7.57 -22.36
CA GLY A 91 -6.83 -8.59 -21.31
C GLY A 91 -5.41 -9.00 -20.91
N LEU A 92 -4.51 -9.20 -21.87
CA LEU A 92 -3.09 -9.51 -21.64
C LEU A 92 -2.36 -8.35 -20.95
N MET A 93 -2.70 -7.10 -21.31
CA MET A 93 -2.15 -5.91 -20.64
C MET A 93 -2.64 -5.79 -19.20
N SER A 94 -3.86 -6.25 -18.91
CA SER A 94 -4.41 -6.27 -17.54
C SER A 94 -3.75 -7.34 -16.68
N LYS A 95 -3.63 -8.57 -17.19
CA LYS A 95 -2.94 -9.69 -16.52
C LYS A 95 -2.48 -10.74 -17.55
N PRO A 96 -1.23 -11.18 -17.53
CA PRO A 96 -0.68 -12.12 -18.51
C PRO A 96 -1.21 -13.56 -18.39
N MET A 97 -2.13 -13.86 -17.47
CA MET A 97 -2.76 -15.19 -17.33
C MET A 97 -3.50 -15.65 -18.59
N LEU A 98 -3.92 -14.73 -19.45
CA LEU A 98 -4.70 -15.04 -20.66
C LEU A 98 -3.88 -15.62 -21.82
N VAL A 99 -2.59 -15.84 -21.66
CA VAL A 99 -1.71 -16.39 -22.71
C VAL A 99 -2.17 -17.73 -23.26
N THR A 100 -3.02 -18.45 -22.57
CA THR A 100 -3.62 -19.74 -23.00
C THR A 100 -4.93 -19.59 -23.79
N VAL A 101 -5.43 -18.37 -24.00
CA VAL A 101 -6.68 -18.12 -24.76
C VAL A 101 -6.68 -18.73 -26.16
N PRO A 102 -5.61 -18.75 -26.95
CA PRO A 102 -5.60 -19.42 -28.25
C PRO A 102 -6.05 -20.89 -28.17
N LEU A 103 -5.63 -21.60 -27.12
CA LEU A 103 -6.05 -22.99 -26.87
C LEU A 103 -7.50 -23.09 -26.40
N VAL A 104 -7.95 -22.13 -25.59
CA VAL A 104 -9.36 -22.04 -25.17
C VAL A 104 -10.28 -21.80 -26.36
N LEU A 105 -9.90 -20.97 -27.32
CA LEU A 105 -10.65 -20.74 -28.54
C LEU A 105 -10.76 -22.01 -29.38
N LEU A 106 -9.72 -22.87 -29.43
CA LEU A 106 -9.80 -24.19 -30.05
C LEU A 106 -10.77 -25.13 -29.32
N LEU A 107 -10.82 -25.08 -27.99
CA LEU A 107 -11.80 -25.84 -27.22
C LEU A 107 -13.24 -25.36 -27.49
N LEU A 108 -13.44 -24.05 -27.66
CA LEU A 108 -14.73 -23.49 -28.09
C LEU A 108 -15.13 -23.97 -29.50
N ASP A 109 -14.18 -24.04 -30.42
CA ASP A 109 -14.40 -24.56 -31.76
C ASP A 109 -14.80 -26.05 -31.74
N TYR A 110 -14.25 -26.82 -30.77
CA TYR A 110 -14.66 -28.21 -30.54
C TYR A 110 -16.08 -28.29 -29.97
N TRP A 111 -16.37 -27.57 -28.87
CA TRP A 111 -17.68 -27.47 -28.24
C TRP A 111 -17.76 -26.12 -27.49
N PRO A 112 -18.87 -25.39 -27.61
CA PRO A 112 -20.15 -25.68 -28.23
C PRO A 112 -20.27 -25.31 -29.73
N LEU A 113 -19.21 -24.71 -30.35
CA LEU A 113 -19.31 -24.20 -31.71
C LEU A 113 -19.30 -25.31 -32.80
N GLU A 114 -18.87 -26.50 -32.48
CA GLU A 114 -18.83 -27.67 -33.38
C GLU A 114 -18.18 -27.39 -34.76
N ARG A 115 -17.13 -26.55 -34.81
CA ARG A 115 -16.44 -26.16 -36.05
C ARG A 115 -15.44 -27.21 -36.53
N TRP A 116 -15.15 -28.25 -35.74
CA TRP A 116 -14.23 -29.34 -36.06
C TRP A 116 -14.85 -30.39 -37.00
N ARG A 117 -16.20 -30.34 -37.22
CA ARG A 117 -16.92 -31.26 -38.07
C ARG A 117 -17.04 -30.68 -39.48
N GLU A 118 -16.59 -31.39 -40.49
CA GLU A 118 -16.99 -31.11 -41.88
C GLU A 118 -18.50 -31.35 -42.01
N ARG A 119 -19.22 -30.40 -42.60
CA ARG A 119 -20.52 -30.65 -43.19
C ARG A 119 -20.26 -31.31 -44.56
N GLU A 120 -20.48 -32.59 -44.68
CA GLU A 120 -20.58 -33.22 -45.99
C GLU A 120 -21.56 -32.45 -46.88
N GLY A 121 -21.11 -32.12 -48.07
CA GLY A 121 -21.85 -31.28 -48.99
C GLY A 121 -23.21 -31.84 -49.32
N GLY A 122 -24.21 -31.00 -49.15
CA GLY A 122 -25.58 -31.01 -49.66
C GLY A 122 -26.11 -32.28 -50.32
N GLY A 123 -26.57 -33.22 -49.53
CA GLY A 123 -27.35 -34.36 -49.95
C GLY A 123 -28.04 -34.96 -48.74
N ALA A 124 -29.39 -34.94 -48.79
CA ALA A 124 -30.40 -35.57 -47.93
C ALA A 124 -30.04 -35.92 -46.48
N ALA A 125 -30.85 -35.40 -45.59
CA ALA A 125 -30.87 -35.76 -44.16
C ALA A 125 -30.73 -37.27 -43.95
N SER A 126 -29.53 -37.72 -43.59
CA SER A 126 -29.31 -39.08 -43.10
C SER A 126 -29.87 -39.18 -41.69
N ALA A 127 -30.69 -40.23 -41.47
CA ALA A 127 -31.41 -40.58 -40.26
C ALA A 127 -30.54 -40.55 -39.00
N PRO A 128 -31.10 -40.23 -37.82
CA PRO A 128 -30.38 -40.24 -36.55
C PRO A 128 -30.10 -41.69 -36.12
N GLY A 129 -28.91 -42.21 -36.41
CA GLY A 129 -28.56 -43.56 -35.96
C GLY A 129 -27.27 -44.19 -36.52
N GLY A 130 -26.66 -43.62 -37.53
CA GLY A 130 -25.43 -44.17 -38.14
C GLY A 130 -24.18 -43.49 -37.63
N GLY A 131 -23.46 -44.13 -36.74
CA GLY A 131 -22.17 -43.66 -36.20
C GLY A 131 -21.03 -43.82 -37.21
N SER A 132 -20.90 -42.88 -38.17
CA SER A 132 -19.65 -42.75 -38.93
C SER A 132 -18.56 -42.18 -38.05
N PRO A 133 -17.33 -42.69 -38.11
CA PRO A 133 -16.21 -42.13 -37.32
C PRO A 133 -16.00 -40.67 -37.70
N VAL A 134 -15.95 -39.78 -36.71
CA VAL A 134 -15.62 -38.38 -36.86
C VAL A 134 -14.19 -38.32 -37.41
N SER A 135 -14.04 -38.26 -38.71
CA SER A 135 -12.77 -37.99 -39.37
C SER A 135 -12.45 -36.52 -39.08
N LEU A 136 -11.40 -36.28 -38.32
CA LEU A 136 -10.79 -34.97 -38.22
C LEU A 136 -10.26 -34.62 -39.63
N ALA A 137 -11.01 -33.84 -40.39
CA ALA A 137 -10.55 -33.39 -41.69
C ALA A 137 -9.36 -32.48 -41.48
N ALA A 138 -8.17 -32.94 -41.85
CA ALA A 138 -6.92 -32.20 -41.72
C ALA A 138 -7.02 -30.74 -42.21
N PRO A 139 -7.70 -30.42 -43.34
CA PRO A 139 -7.84 -29.04 -43.82
C PRO A 139 -8.66 -28.16 -42.88
N VAL A 140 -9.67 -28.68 -42.19
CA VAL A 140 -10.48 -27.90 -41.22
C VAL A 140 -9.65 -27.52 -39.98
N LEU A 141 -8.91 -28.48 -39.42
CA LEU A 141 -8.04 -28.24 -38.29
C LEU A 141 -6.93 -27.24 -38.63
N THR A 142 -6.30 -27.38 -39.80
CA THR A 142 -5.27 -26.42 -40.26
C THR A 142 -5.84 -25.01 -40.35
N ARG A 143 -7.02 -24.81 -40.92
CA ARG A 143 -7.69 -23.50 -40.99
C ARG A 143 -7.94 -22.94 -39.61
N LEU A 144 -8.48 -23.74 -38.68
CA LEU A 144 -8.75 -23.31 -37.32
C LEU A 144 -7.46 -22.93 -36.57
N LEU A 145 -6.37 -23.64 -36.78
CA LEU A 145 -5.05 -23.29 -36.24
C LEU A 145 -4.54 -21.94 -36.79
N TRP A 146 -4.63 -21.73 -38.11
CA TRP A 146 -4.21 -20.45 -38.71
C TRP A 146 -5.03 -19.27 -38.17
N GLU A 147 -6.31 -19.42 -37.88
CA GLU A 147 -7.16 -18.40 -37.23
C GLU A 147 -6.64 -18.03 -35.82
N LYS A 148 -5.90 -18.89 -35.14
CA LYS A 148 -5.35 -18.62 -33.80
C LYS A 148 -3.94 -18.06 -33.80
N VAL A 149 -3.25 -18.04 -34.95
CA VAL A 149 -1.87 -17.54 -35.06
C VAL A 149 -1.73 -16.10 -34.51
N PRO A 150 -2.58 -15.12 -34.86
CA PRO A 150 -2.47 -13.76 -34.30
C PRO A 150 -2.61 -13.73 -32.79
N PHE A 151 -3.52 -14.53 -32.21
CA PHE A 151 -3.64 -14.66 -30.77
C PHE A 151 -2.40 -15.31 -30.13
N ALA A 152 -1.83 -16.34 -30.77
CA ALA A 152 -0.62 -17.01 -30.30
C ALA A 152 0.59 -16.08 -30.32
N VAL A 153 0.71 -15.22 -31.33
CA VAL A 153 1.77 -14.20 -31.41
C VAL A 153 1.66 -13.20 -30.26
N LEU A 154 0.46 -12.69 -29.98
CA LEU A 154 0.23 -11.79 -28.83
C LEU A 154 0.55 -12.49 -27.49
N SER A 155 0.17 -13.76 -27.35
CA SER A 155 0.50 -14.57 -26.17
C SER A 155 2.01 -14.73 -25.99
N ALA A 156 2.74 -15.08 -27.05
CA ALA A 156 4.18 -15.22 -27.01
C ALA A 156 4.88 -13.91 -26.62
N ALA A 157 4.48 -12.79 -27.24
CA ALA A 157 5.00 -11.47 -26.90
C ALA A 157 4.75 -11.13 -25.41
N SER A 158 3.54 -11.38 -24.90
CA SER A 158 3.21 -11.17 -23.49
C SER A 158 4.04 -12.07 -22.56
N CYS A 159 4.26 -13.34 -22.92
CA CYS A 159 5.13 -14.25 -22.15
C CYS A 159 6.55 -13.71 -22.04
N VAL A 160 7.15 -13.28 -23.16
CA VAL A 160 8.52 -12.73 -23.19
C VAL A 160 8.63 -11.50 -22.33
N VAL A 161 7.74 -10.52 -22.52
CA VAL A 161 7.74 -9.28 -21.72
C VAL A 161 7.58 -9.59 -20.24
N THR A 162 6.62 -10.43 -19.88
CA THR A 162 6.37 -10.81 -18.48
C THR A 162 7.57 -11.50 -17.85
N PHE A 163 8.18 -12.44 -18.57
CA PHE A 163 9.37 -13.16 -18.09
C PHE A 163 10.55 -12.21 -17.85
N LEU A 164 10.83 -11.30 -18.79
CA LEU A 164 11.92 -10.33 -18.67
C LEU A 164 11.70 -9.37 -17.49
N VAL A 165 10.49 -8.84 -17.34
CA VAL A 165 10.13 -7.95 -16.22
C VAL A 165 10.25 -8.66 -14.87
N GLN A 166 9.70 -9.86 -14.74
CA GLN A 166 9.76 -10.64 -13.50
C GLN A 166 11.18 -11.10 -13.16
N ARG A 167 11.98 -11.45 -14.16
CA ARG A 167 13.39 -11.79 -13.97
C ARG A 167 14.18 -10.58 -13.48
N LYS A 168 13.96 -9.38 -14.07
CA LYS A 168 14.59 -8.13 -13.62
C LYS A 168 14.17 -7.77 -12.18
N ALA A 169 12.94 -8.05 -11.80
CA ALA A 169 12.42 -7.84 -10.45
C ALA A 169 12.87 -8.91 -9.44
N GLY A 170 13.64 -9.93 -9.84
CA GLY A 170 14.10 -11.02 -8.97
C GLY A 170 12.98 -11.95 -8.48
N ALA A 171 11.80 -11.92 -9.12
CA ALA A 171 10.63 -12.71 -8.72
C ALA A 171 10.66 -14.15 -9.28
N VAL A 172 11.47 -14.39 -10.34
CA VAL A 172 11.62 -15.71 -10.95
C VAL A 172 12.74 -16.47 -10.24
N HIS A 173 12.39 -17.59 -9.62
CA HIS A 173 13.36 -18.47 -9.00
C HIS A 173 14.15 -19.29 -10.04
N SER A 174 15.47 -19.42 -9.84
CA SER A 174 16.31 -20.28 -10.68
C SER A 174 15.99 -21.78 -10.46
N LEU A 175 16.47 -22.63 -11.36
CA LEU A 175 16.36 -24.09 -11.18
C LEU A 175 17.25 -24.61 -10.05
N GLU A 176 18.27 -23.85 -9.67
CA GLU A 176 19.13 -24.16 -8.52
C GLU A 176 18.40 -23.91 -7.19
N THR A 177 17.56 -22.88 -7.13
CA THR A 177 16.80 -22.56 -5.91
C THR A 177 15.53 -23.39 -5.76
N ILE A 178 14.86 -23.73 -6.87
CA ILE A 178 13.67 -24.60 -6.89
C ILE A 178 13.80 -25.58 -8.05
N PRO A 179 14.24 -26.82 -7.79
CA PRO A 179 14.48 -27.82 -8.81
C PRO A 179 13.24 -28.13 -9.66
N LEU A 180 13.45 -28.53 -10.91
CA LEU A 180 12.36 -28.87 -11.84
C LEU A 180 11.48 -30.00 -11.31
N GLU A 181 12.07 -30.97 -10.65
CA GLU A 181 11.35 -32.08 -10.00
C GLU A 181 10.31 -31.57 -9.01
N PHE A 182 10.69 -30.64 -8.13
CA PHE A 182 9.74 -30.03 -7.19
C PHE A 182 8.62 -29.27 -7.93
N ARG A 183 8.94 -28.54 -9.01
CA ARG A 183 7.93 -27.80 -9.78
C ARG A 183 6.91 -28.72 -10.41
N ILE A 184 7.35 -29.86 -10.98
CA ILE A 184 6.46 -30.86 -11.59
C ILE A 184 5.59 -31.53 -10.51
N THR A 185 6.19 -31.98 -9.41
CA THR A 185 5.44 -32.63 -8.31
C THR A 185 4.43 -31.68 -7.67
N ASN A 186 4.82 -30.40 -7.46
CA ASN A 186 3.91 -29.38 -6.98
C ASN A 186 2.77 -29.08 -7.97
N ALA A 187 3.03 -29.04 -9.28
CA ALA A 187 2.02 -28.81 -10.29
C ALA A 187 0.97 -29.94 -10.28
N LEU A 188 1.40 -31.21 -10.26
CA LEU A 188 0.51 -32.37 -10.21
C LEU A 188 -0.41 -32.33 -8.98
N ILE A 189 0.16 -32.11 -7.81
CA ILE A 189 -0.61 -31.99 -6.56
C ILE A 189 -1.56 -30.79 -6.60
N SER A 190 -1.10 -29.64 -7.13
CA SER A 190 -1.91 -28.41 -7.20
C SER A 190 -3.14 -28.57 -8.11
N TYR A 191 -3.03 -29.24 -9.24
CA TYR A 191 -4.19 -29.58 -10.07
C TYR A 191 -5.26 -30.32 -9.28
N VAL A 192 -4.88 -31.35 -8.54
CA VAL A 192 -5.85 -32.13 -7.73
C VAL A 192 -6.43 -31.28 -6.59
N ARG A 193 -5.58 -30.49 -5.91
CA ARG A 193 -6.02 -29.62 -4.80
C ARG A 193 -6.99 -28.53 -5.25
N TYR A 194 -6.77 -27.88 -6.40
CA TYR A 194 -7.69 -26.88 -6.94
C TYR A 194 -9.04 -27.48 -7.29
N ALA A 195 -9.06 -28.65 -7.95
CA ALA A 195 -10.30 -29.35 -8.24
C ALA A 195 -11.03 -29.76 -6.93
N GLY A 196 -10.28 -30.24 -5.92
CA GLY A 196 -10.83 -30.55 -4.61
C GLY A 196 -11.44 -29.35 -3.90
N LYS A 197 -10.80 -28.18 -3.98
CA LYS A 197 -11.31 -26.92 -3.39
C LYS A 197 -12.56 -26.38 -4.10
N LEU A 198 -12.81 -26.73 -5.35
CA LEU A 198 -14.09 -26.44 -6.01
C LEU A 198 -15.23 -27.20 -5.37
N VAL A 199 -15.02 -28.47 -5.01
CA VAL A 199 -16.04 -29.31 -4.39
C VAL A 199 -16.20 -29.03 -2.90
N TRP A 200 -15.07 -28.78 -2.22
CA TRP A 200 -15.02 -28.53 -0.78
C TRP A 200 -14.13 -27.31 -0.47
N PRO A 201 -14.68 -26.09 -0.50
CA PRO A 201 -13.93 -24.84 -0.33
C PRO A 201 -13.61 -24.56 1.15
N ALA A 202 -12.91 -25.48 1.81
CA ALA A 202 -12.43 -25.34 3.18
C ALA A 202 -10.96 -24.95 3.20
N LYS A 203 -10.55 -24.31 4.32
CA LYS A 203 -9.15 -23.91 4.58
C LYS A 203 -8.57 -23.05 3.44
N LEU A 204 -9.34 -22.06 3.00
CA LEU A 204 -8.88 -21.06 2.02
C LEU A 204 -7.97 -20.05 2.72
N ALA A 205 -6.82 -19.75 2.13
CA ALA A 205 -5.82 -18.86 2.73
C ALA A 205 -5.16 -17.96 1.68
N VAL A 206 -4.76 -16.76 2.09
CA VAL A 206 -4.05 -15.80 1.24
C VAL A 206 -2.68 -16.31 0.76
N PHE A 207 -2.07 -17.22 1.51
CA PHE A 207 -0.78 -17.80 1.20
C PHE A 207 -0.72 -19.27 1.62
N TYR A 208 -0.30 -20.14 0.70
CA TYR A 208 -0.05 -21.56 0.97
C TYR A 208 1.44 -21.83 0.87
N PRO A 209 2.14 -22.06 2.00
CA PRO A 209 3.57 -22.35 1.95
C PRO A 209 3.86 -23.61 1.13
N ALA A 210 4.94 -23.57 0.36
CA ALA A 210 5.44 -24.77 -0.31
C ALA A 210 6.10 -25.68 0.75
N PRO A 211 5.76 -26.97 0.81
CA PRO A 211 6.48 -27.90 1.66
C PRO A 211 7.91 -28.10 1.13
N ALA A 212 8.79 -28.61 1.96
CA ALA A 212 10.16 -28.94 1.52
C ALA A 212 10.12 -30.00 0.40
N GLU A 213 9.28 -31.02 0.56
CA GLU A 213 9.07 -32.10 -0.40
C GLU A 213 7.62 -32.58 -0.36
N TRP A 214 7.15 -33.12 -1.47
CA TRP A 214 5.85 -33.81 -1.53
C TRP A 214 6.06 -35.31 -1.34
N PRO A 215 5.27 -35.99 -0.47
CA PRO A 215 5.35 -37.43 -0.32
C PRO A 215 5.16 -38.15 -1.66
N PRO A 216 6.03 -39.05 -2.09
CA PRO A 216 5.99 -39.68 -3.42
C PRO A 216 4.66 -40.40 -3.71
N LEU A 217 4.05 -41.00 -2.70
CA LEU A 217 2.74 -41.65 -2.80
C LEU A 217 1.65 -40.66 -3.28
N TRP A 218 1.60 -39.46 -2.70
CA TRP A 218 0.62 -38.45 -3.09
C TRP A 218 0.86 -37.93 -4.50
N VAL A 219 2.12 -37.81 -4.92
CA VAL A 219 2.48 -37.43 -6.28
C VAL A 219 2.03 -38.51 -7.28
N ALA A 220 2.30 -39.78 -6.98
CA ALA A 220 1.88 -40.90 -7.81
C ALA A 220 0.34 -40.99 -7.94
N LEU A 221 -0.37 -40.84 -6.82
CA LEU A 221 -1.85 -40.85 -6.80
C LEU A 221 -2.41 -39.66 -7.59
N ALA A 222 -1.83 -38.48 -7.47
CA ALA A 222 -2.24 -37.30 -8.24
C ALA A 222 -2.03 -37.53 -9.75
N ALA A 223 -0.85 -38.02 -10.14
CA ALA A 223 -0.55 -38.32 -11.55
C ALA A 223 -1.50 -39.37 -12.13
N LEU A 224 -1.69 -40.48 -11.43
CA LEU A 224 -2.62 -41.53 -11.85
C LEU A 224 -4.07 -41.05 -11.94
N GLY A 225 -4.49 -40.23 -10.97
CA GLY A 225 -5.84 -39.64 -10.98
C GLY A 225 -6.04 -38.67 -12.16
N LEU A 226 -5.09 -37.79 -12.43
CA LEU A 226 -5.14 -36.85 -13.55
C LEU A 226 -5.15 -37.60 -14.91
N VAL A 227 -4.30 -38.61 -15.07
CA VAL A 227 -4.27 -39.44 -16.28
C VAL A 227 -5.58 -40.22 -16.40
N GLY A 228 -6.05 -40.85 -15.33
CA GLY A 228 -7.28 -41.63 -15.32
C GLY A 228 -8.50 -40.81 -15.72
N VAL A 229 -8.66 -39.61 -15.11
CA VAL A 229 -9.76 -38.69 -15.45
C VAL A 229 -9.62 -38.23 -16.91
N SER A 230 -8.40 -37.89 -17.37
CA SER A 230 -8.18 -37.45 -18.76
C SER A 230 -8.57 -38.55 -19.75
N VAL A 231 -8.20 -39.81 -19.50
CA VAL A 231 -8.60 -40.95 -20.34
C VAL A 231 -10.11 -41.16 -20.36
N LEU A 232 -10.76 -41.10 -19.20
CA LEU A 232 -12.24 -41.23 -19.08
C LEU A 232 -12.95 -40.10 -19.85
N VAL A 233 -12.48 -38.88 -19.70
CA VAL A 233 -13.03 -37.69 -20.37
C VAL A 233 -12.87 -37.80 -21.89
N VAL A 234 -11.71 -38.22 -22.39
CA VAL A 234 -11.48 -38.44 -23.84
C VAL A 234 -12.37 -39.55 -24.37
N ARG A 235 -12.52 -40.65 -23.65
CA ARG A 235 -13.45 -41.75 -24.04
C ARG A 235 -14.91 -41.27 -24.06
N ALA A 236 -15.30 -40.42 -23.12
CA ALA A 236 -16.64 -39.85 -23.04
C ALA A 236 -16.90 -38.73 -24.04
N ALA A 237 -15.84 -38.13 -24.65
CA ALA A 237 -15.92 -36.90 -25.43
C ALA A 237 -16.91 -36.91 -26.59
N ARG A 238 -17.17 -38.10 -27.19
CA ARG A 238 -18.18 -38.24 -28.26
C ARG A 238 -19.63 -38.17 -27.73
N ARG A 239 -19.87 -38.63 -26.49
CA ARG A 239 -21.21 -38.67 -25.86
C ARG A 239 -21.48 -37.46 -24.97
N ALA A 240 -20.44 -36.93 -24.35
CA ALA A 240 -20.46 -35.83 -23.39
C ALA A 240 -19.34 -34.83 -23.66
N PRO A 241 -19.37 -34.07 -24.79
CA PRO A 241 -18.28 -33.17 -25.20
C PRO A 241 -18.01 -32.07 -24.20
N TRP A 242 -19.00 -31.67 -23.38
CA TRP A 242 -18.83 -30.70 -22.29
C TRP A 242 -17.83 -31.16 -21.21
N LEU A 243 -17.68 -32.50 -21.00
CA LEU A 243 -16.68 -33.03 -20.08
C LEU A 243 -15.24 -32.75 -20.59
N ALA A 244 -15.01 -33.04 -21.90
CA ALA A 244 -13.73 -32.78 -22.52
C ALA A 244 -13.44 -31.28 -22.56
N PHE A 245 -14.41 -30.46 -22.96
CA PHE A 245 -14.30 -29.02 -22.93
C PHE A 245 -13.93 -28.51 -21.53
N GLY A 246 -14.70 -28.86 -20.50
CA GLY A 246 -14.49 -28.36 -19.15
C GLY A 246 -13.17 -28.82 -18.50
N TRP A 247 -12.79 -30.08 -18.72
CA TRP A 247 -11.55 -30.64 -18.20
C TRP A 247 -10.31 -30.02 -18.82
N PHE A 248 -10.27 -29.93 -20.15
CA PHE A 248 -9.14 -29.34 -20.85
C PHE A 248 -9.07 -27.82 -20.71
N TRP A 249 -10.23 -27.14 -20.60
CA TRP A 249 -10.25 -25.72 -20.21
C TRP A 249 -9.55 -25.52 -18.85
N TYR A 250 -9.94 -26.29 -17.84
CA TYR A 250 -9.34 -26.25 -16.52
C TYR A 250 -7.82 -26.49 -16.57
N GLY A 251 -7.40 -27.54 -17.26
CA GLY A 251 -6.00 -27.90 -17.41
C GLY A 251 -5.17 -26.81 -18.09
N VAL A 252 -5.65 -26.34 -19.25
CA VAL A 252 -4.95 -25.34 -20.09
C VAL A 252 -4.84 -23.99 -19.39
N MET A 253 -5.94 -23.52 -18.79
CA MET A 253 -5.96 -22.20 -18.14
C MET A 253 -5.10 -22.12 -16.87
N LEU A 254 -4.74 -23.24 -16.24
CA LEU A 254 -3.83 -23.28 -15.11
C LEU A 254 -2.35 -23.28 -15.49
N ILE A 255 -1.98 -23.65 -16.73
CA ILE A 255 -0.58 -23.77 -17.16
C ILE A 255 0.29 -22.58 -16.79
N PRO A 256 -0.13 -21.31 -17.01
CA PRO A 256 0.71 -20.16 -16.72
C PRO A 256 1.01 -19.95 -15.23
N VAL A 257 0.18 -20.50 -14.33
CA VAL A 257 0.19 -20.21 -12.89
C VAL A 257 0.35 -21.44 -12.01
N ILE A 258 0.44 -22.64 -12.59
CA ILE A 258 0.54 -23.89 -11.83
C ILE A 258 1.88 -24.10 -11.13
N GLY A 259 2.90 -23.26 -11.45
CA GLY A 259 4.20 -23.30 -10.81
C GLY A 259 5.30 -23.97 -11.63
N LEU A 260 5.09 -24.30 -12.93
CA LEU A 260 6.15 -24.77 -13.81
C LEU A 260 7.22 -23.67 -14.02
N VAL A 261 6.79 -22.42 -14.20
CA VAL A 261 7.62 -21.24 -14.02
C VAL A 261 7.29 -20.68 -12.64
N GLN A 262 8.19 -20.93 -11.68
CA GLN A 262 7.92 -20.55 -10.29
C GLN A 262 8.13 -19.06 -10.08
N VAL A 263 7.07 -18.37 -9.70
CA VAL A 263 7.06 -16.96 -9.32
C VAL A 263 6.55 -16.87 -7.88
N GLY A 264 7.41 -16.35 -6.99
CA GLY A 264 7.10 -16.28 -5.56
C GLY A 264 7.31 -17.61 -4.81
N GLN A 265 7.00 -17.62 -3.51
CA GLN A 265 7.31 -18.72 -2.58
C GLN A 265 6.11 -19.61 -2.23
N GLN A 266 4.95 -19.35 -2.83
CA GLN A 266 3.72 -20.12 -2.59
C GLN A 266 3.67 -21.40 -3.44
N ALA A 267 3.14 -22.48 -2.85
CA ALA A 267 2.83 -23.70 -3.59
C ALA A 267 1.64 -23.51 -4.54
N MET A 268 0.64 -22.75 -4.10
CA MET A 268 -0.61 -22.47 -4.82
C MET A 268 -1.22 -21.16 -4.31
N ALA A 269 -2.21 -20.61 -5.03
CA ALA A 269 -3.01 -19.46 -4.60
C ALA A 269 -4.45 -19.60 -5.08
N ASP A 270 -5.43 -19.29 -4.25
CA ASP A 270 -6.84 -19.45 -4.61
C ASP A 270 -7.26 -18.59 -5.81
N ARG A 271 -6.67 -17.39 -5.97
CA ARG A 271 -6.85 -16.49 -7.12
C ARG A 271 -6.48 -17.11 -8.48
N TYR A 272 -5.59 -18.09 -8.50
CA TYR A 272 -5.21 -18.77 -9.75
C TYR A 272 -6.35 -19.61 -10.35
N THR A 273 -7.38 -19.87 -9.57
CA THR A 273 -8.58 -20.63 -10.00
C THR A 273 -9.63 -19.74 -10.67
N TYR A 274 -9.44 -18.40 -10.73
CA TYR A 274 -10.49 -17.46 -11.12
C TYR A 274 -11.14 -17.77 -12.47
N LEU A 275 -10.38 -18.02 -13.52
CA LEU A 275 -10.89 -18.42 -14.83
C LEU A 275 -10.88 -19.94 -15.07
N PRO A 276 -9.86 -20.68 -14.59
CA PRO A 276 -9.78 -22.14 -14.83
C PRO A 276 -11.00 -22.93 -14.38
N LEU A 277 -11.58 -22.61 -13.23
CA LEU A 277 -12.71 -23.37 -12.68
C LEU A 277 -14.01 -23.21 -13.45
N ILE A 278 -14.14 -22.22 -14.35
CA ILE A 278 -15.31 -22.10 -15.25
C ILE A 278 -15.53 -23.40 -16.03
N GLY A 279 -14.43 -23.99 -16.52
CA GLY A 279 -14.49 -25.26 -17.24
C GLY A 279 -15.12 -26.39 -16.42
N LEU A 280 -14.67 -26.57 -15.18
CA LEU A 280 -15.22 -27.60 -14.30
C LEU A 280 -16.67 -27.30 -13.89
N CYS A 281 -17.04 -26.03 -13.72
CA CYS A 281 -18.43 -25.64 -13.50
C CYS A 281 -19.32 -26.01 -14.70
N VAL A 282 -18.86 -25.76 -15.93
CA VAL A 282 -19.55 -26.17 -17.16
C VAL A 282 -19.71 -27.70 -17.18
N ALA A 283 -18.63 -28.45 -16.97
CA ALA A 283 -18.70 -29.92 -16.94
C ALA A 283 -19.69 -30.42 -15.90
N GLY A 284 -19.69 -29.86 -14.70
CA GLY A 284 -20.61 -30.28 -13.62
C GLY A 284 -22.08 -29.97 -13.91
N VAL A 285 -22.37 -28.72 -14.30
CA VAL A 285 -23.75 -28.25 -14.56
C VAL A 285 -24.37 -29.00 -15.73
N TRP A 286 -23.65 -29.17 -16.84
CA TRP A 286 -24.16 -29.95 -17.99
C TRP A 286 -24.34 -31.43 -17.68
N SER A 287 -23.43 -32.02 -16.90
CA SER A 287 -23.57 -33.42 -16.48
C SER A 287 -24.74 -33.60 -15.55
N GLY A 288 -24.96 -32.72 -14.58
CA GLY A 288 -26.13 -32.73 -13.72
C GLY A 288 -27.45 -32.63 -14.52
N ALA A 289 -27.52 -31.73 -15.50
CA ALA A 289 -28.65 -31.56 -16.37
C ALA A 289 -28.94 -32.85 -17.20
N GLU A 290 -27.88 -33.47 -17.76
CA GLU A 290 -28.06 -34.71 -18.54
C GLU A 290 -28.56 -35.87 -17.69
N LEU A 291 -28.13 -35.99 -16.44
CA LEU A 291 -28.59 -37.03 -15.50
C LEU A 291 -30.10 -36.95 -15.20
N VAL A 292 -30.66 -35.72 -15.18
CA VAL A 292 -32.10 -35.52 -14.87
C VAL A 292 -32.97 -35.34 -16.11
N ARG A 293 -32.39 -35.11 -17.29
CA ARG A 293 -33.08 -34.79 -18.55
C ARG A 293 -34.23 -35.78 -18.91
N ARG A 294 -34.02 -37.05 -18.62
CA ARG A 294 -34.98 -38.14 -18.93
C ARG A 294 -35.74 -38.63 -17.70
N ARG A 295 -35.67 -37.91 -16.59
CA ARG A 295 -36.30 -38.27 -15.32
C ARG A 295 -37.67 -37.60 -15.18
N ALA A 296 -38.46 -38.07 -14.22
CA ALA A 296 -39.76 -37.50 -13.88
C ALA A 296 -39.64 -36.02 -13.48
N ARG A 297 -40.66 -35.20 -13.70
CA ARG A 297 -40.71 -33.78 -13.34
C ARG A 297 -40.29 -33.52 -11.88
N ALA A 298 -40.67 -34.41 -10.96
CA ALA A 298 -40.26 -34.31 -9.56
C ALA A 298 -38.74 -34.40 -9.36
N ALA A 299 -38.04 -35.25 -10.11
CA ALA A 299 -36.60 -35.38 -10.06
C ALA A 299 -35.88 -34.11 -10.61
N VAL A 300 -36.46 -33.51 -11.67
CA VAL A 300 -35.97 -32.24 -12.22
C VAL A 300 -36.17 -31.12 -11.20
N ALA A 301 -37.32 -31.02 -10.56
CA ALA A 301 -37.61 -30.04 -9.52
C ALA A 301 -36.69 -30.22 -8.30
N LEU A 302 -36.43 -31.44 -7.87
CA LEU A 302 -35.51 -31.74 -6.77
C LEU A 302 -34.06 -31.33 -7.11
N ALA A 303 -33.61 -31.62 -8.34
CA ALA A 303 -32.29 -31.20 -8.80
C ALA A 303 -32.16 -29.67 -8.88
N ALA A 304 -33.20 -28.96 -9.34
CA ALA A 304 -33.23 -27.50 -9.34
C ALA A 304 -33.19 -26.93 -7.92
N ALA A 305 -33.97 -27.48 -6.99
CA ALA A 305 -33.93 -27.09 -5.58
C ALA A 305 -32.55 -27.35 -4.95
N GLY A 306 -31.91 -28.48 -5.28
CA GLY A 306 -30.54 -28.80 -4.86
C GLY A 306 -29.53 -27.82 -5.42
N ALA A 307 -29.66 -27.38 -6.69
CA ALA A 307 -28.80 -26.38 -7.28
C ALA A 307 -28.95 -24.99 -6.59
N VAL A 308 -30.18 -24.60 -6.28
CA VAL A 308 -30.44 -23.35 -5.52
C VAL A 308 -29.85 -23.45 -4.11
N ALA A 309 -30.02 -24.57 -3.42
CA ALA A 309 -29.43 -24.79 -2.10
C ALA A 309 -27.89 -24.74 -2.14
N LEU A 310 -27.25 -25.32 -3.18
CA LEU A 310 -25.82 -25.26 -3.39
C LEU A 310 -25.33 -23.83 -3.61
N LEU A 311 -26.04 -23.04 -4.43
CA LEU A 311 -25.72 -21.62 -4.66
C LEU A 311 -25.87 -20.80 -3.38
N ALA A 312 -26.92 -21.05 -2.60
CA ALA A 312 -27.13 -20.39 -1.31
C ALA A 312 -26.00 -20.73 -0.31
N ALA A 313 -25.62 -22.01 -0.23
CA ALA A 313 -24.51 -22.46 0.61
C ALA A 313 -23.17 -21.84 0.16
N ALA A 314 -22.90 -21.80 -1.16
CA ALA A 314 -21.72 -21.14 -1.72
C ALA A 314 -21.71 -19.64 -1.37
N GLY A 315 -22.83 -18.95 -1.48
CA GLY A 315 -22.98 -17.55 -1.10
C GLY A 315 -22.72 -17.31 0.39
N ALA A 316 -23.24 -18.14 1.27
CA ALA A 316 -23.00 -18.07 2.72
C ALA A 316 -21.51 -18.29 3.06
N LEU A 317 -20.88 -19.28 2.42
CA LEU A 317 -19.44 -19.54 2.60
C LEU A 317 -18.58 -18.39 2.05
N THR A 318 -18.98 -17.78 0.94
CA THR A 318 -18.31 -16.60 0.37
C THR A 318 -18.42 -15.40 1.29
N TRP A 319 -19.59 -15.15 1.85
CA TRP A 319 -19.79 -14.10 2.85
C TRP A 319 -18.88 -14.29 4.07
N ARG A 320 -18.83 -15.51 4.59
CA ARG A 320 -17.92 -15.86 5.69
C ARG A 320 -16.46 -15.68 5.32
N GLN A 321 -16.06 -16.13 4.13
CA GLN A 321 -14.68 -15.99 3.64
C GLN A 321 -14.30 -14.51 3.45
N ALA A 322 -15.21 -13.68 2.93
CA ALA A 322 -14.99 -12.24 2.76
C ALA A 322 -14.75 -11.54 4.12
N GLY A 323 -15.38 -12.03 5.20
CA GLY A 323 -15.17 -11.52 6.54
C GLY A 323 -13.72 -11.61 7.03
N PHE A 324 -12.93 -12.58 6.55
CA PHE A 324 -11.49 -12.68 6.88
C PHE A 324 -10.62 -11.67 6.12
N TRP A 325 -11.15 -11.01 5.08
CA TRP A 325 -10.44 -10.01 4.26
C TRP A 325 -10.75 -8.57 4.66
N ARG A 326 -11.45 -8.34 5.77
CA ARG A 326 -11.83 -7.00 6.24
C ARG A 326 -10.63 -6.17 6.69
N ASP A 327 -9.63 -6.81 7.30
CA ASP A 327 -8.39 -6.22 7.76
C ASP A 327 -7.24 -7.22 7.72
N SER A 328 -6.00 -6.70 7.78
CA SER A 328 -4.79 -7.52 7.68
C SER A 328 -4.63 -8.49 8.86
N THR A 329 -5.04 -8.12 10.06
CA THR A 329 -4.96 -8.98 11.25
C THR A 329 -5.84 -10.21 11.08
N SER A 330 -7.12 -10.02 10.80
CA SER A 330 -8.08 -11.12 10.55
C SER A 330 -7.62 -12.04 9.41
N LEU A 331 -7.03 -11.46 8.36
CA LEU A 331 -6.53 -12.21 7.21
C LEU A 331 -5.37 -13.14 7.57
N PHE A 332 -4.36 -12.62 8.27
CA PHE A 332 -3.17 -13.42 8.59
C PHE A 332 -3.44 -14.38 9.76
N GLU A 333 -4.25 -14.02 10.74
CA GLU A 333 -4.70 -14.95 11.80
C GLU A 333 -5.46 -16.13 11.20
N HIS A 334 -6.40 -15.87 10.29
CA HIS A 334 -7.10 -16.94 9.57
C HIS A 334 -6.12 -17.81 8.77
N ALA A 335 -5.16 -17.20 8.07
CA ALA A 335 -4.14 -17.96 7.33
C ALA A 335 -3.34 -18.89 8.26
N LEU A 336 -2.94 -18.42 9.44
CA LEU A 336 -2.25 -19.22 10.45
C LEU A 336 -3.13 -20.35 11.01
N ALA A 337 -4.42 -20.10 11.20
CA ALA A 337 -5.36 -21.11 11.70
C ALA A 337 -5.60 -22.27 10.72
N VAL A 338 -5.49 -22.02 9.40
CA VAL A 338 -5.83 -22.99 8.35
C VAL A 338 -4.63 -23.58 7.61
N THR A 339 -3.42 -23.03 7.81
CA THR A 339 -2.17 -23.52 7.20
C THR A 339 -1.16 -23.93 8.29
N ARG A 340 -0.19 -24.75 7.91
CA ARG A 340 0.94 -25.12 8.78
C ARG A 340 2.20 -24.46 8.28
N GLU A 341 3.12 -24.15 9.19
CA GLU A 341 4.46 -23.61 8.89
C GLU A 341 4.40 -22.39 7.93
N ASN A 342 3.46 -21.49 8.17
CA ASN A 342 3.24 -20.33 7.32
C ASN A 342 4.11 -19.15 7.77
N PHE A 343 5.40 -19.22 7.43
CA PHE A 343 6.38 -18.17 7.76
C PHE A 343 6.01 -16.80 7.21
N VAL A 344 5.34 -16.73 6.05
CA VAL A 344 4.90 -15.46 5.44
C VAL A 344 3.77 -14.84 6.26
N ALA A 345 2.77 -15.65 6.67
CA ALA A 345 1.67 -15.14 7.49
C ALA A 345 2.17 -14.68 8.88
N HIS A 346 3.09 -15.43 9.50
CA HIS A 346 3.76 -15.00 10.73
C HIS A 346 4.49 -13.67 10.54
N ASN A 347 5.30 -13.53 9.48
CA ASN A 347 6.01 -12.29 9.21
C ASN A 347 5.05 -11.11 9.00
N ASN A 348 4.02 -11.28 8.16
CA ASN A 348 3.12 -10.20 7.84
C ASN A 348 2.23 -9.80 9.03
N LEU A 349 1.79 -10.77 9.84
CA LEU A 349 1.10 -10.46 11.10
C LEU A 349 2.02 -9.73 12.07
N GLY A 350 3.29 -10.13 12.15
CA GLY A 350 4.29 -9.42 12.93
C GLY A 350 4.45 -7.96 12.52
N VAL A 351 4.42 -7.65 11.21
CA VAL A 351 4.46 -6.26 10.71
C VAL A 351 3.22 -5.48 11.15
N VAL A 352 2.02 -6.05 10.96
CA VAL A 352 0.75 -5.40 11.37
C VAL A 352 0.73 -5.12 12.88
N LEU A 353 1.21 -6.06 13.70
CA LEU A 353 1.30 -5.88 15.15
C LEU A 353 2.33 -4.82 15.54
N LEU A 354 3.44 -4.72 14.80
CA LEU A 354 4.45 -3.71 15.03
C LEU A 354 3.93 -2.30 14.72
N ASP A 355 3.15 -2.15 13.64
CA ASP A 355 2.50 -0.89 13.27
C ASP A 355 1.42 -0.49 14.30
N ALA A 356 0.83 -1.47 14.99
CA ALA A 356 -0.10 -1.27 16.11
C ALA A 356 0.60 -1.11 17.47
N ASP A 357 1.91 -0.87 17.49
CA ASP A 357 2.77 -0.75 18.69
C ASP A 357 2.76 -1.97 19.64
N GLN A 358 2.34 -3.14 19.13
CA GLN A 358 2.33 -4.39 19.87
C GLN A 358 3.65 -5.14 19.72
N GLN A 359 4.75 -4.53 20.13
CA GLN A 359 6.12 -5.00 19.89
C GLN A 359 6.39 -6.42 20.39
N ALA A 360 5.92 -6.79 21.59
CA ALA A 360 6.14 -8.12 22.15
C ALA A 360 5.43 -9.24 21.36
N ALA A 361 4.25 -8.96 20.81
CA ALA A 361 3.53 -9.89 19.95
C ALA A 361 4.22 -10.01 18.57
N ALA A 362 4.61 -8.89 17.97
CA ALA A 362 5.35 -8.84 16.72
C ALA A 362 6.65 -9.66 16.79
N LEU A 363 7.42 -9.51 17.87
CA LEU A 363 8.65 -10.25 18.09
C LEU A 363 8.42 -11.78 18.10
N ARG A 364 7.35 -12.25 18.76
CA ARG A 364 7.01 -13.69 18.76
C ARG A 364 6.74 -14.20 17.34
N HIS A 365 6.00 -13.44 16.55
CA HIS A 365 5.67 -13.81 15.18
C HIS A 365 6.90 -13.78 14.26
N PHE A 366 7.78 -12.79 14.36
CA PHE A 366 9.03 -12.78 13.58
C PHE A 366 9.96 -13.91 13.98
N THR A 367 10.06 -14.22 15.28
CA THR A 367 10.85 -15.35 15.76
C THR A 367 10.34 -16.66 15.19
N GLU A 368 9.01 -16.85 15.15
CA GLU A 368 8.40 -18.05 14.60
C GLU A 368 8.59 -18.12 13.08
N ALA A 369 8.49 -17.00 12.35
CA ALA A 369 8.78 -16.96 10.91
C ALA A 369 10.21 -17.41 10.61
N VAL A 370 11.19 -16.93 11.37
CA VAL A 370 12.60 -17.30 11.23
C VAL A 370 12.85 -18.75 11.71
N ARG A 371 12.14 -19.25 12.73
CA ARG A 371 12.20 -20.64 13.16
C ARG A 371 11.75 -21.59 12.05
N ILE A 372 10.63 -21.27 11.39
CA ILE A 372 10.08 -22.08 10.28
C ILE A 372 11.02 -22.02 9.08
N LYS A 373 11.52 -20.84 8.75
CA LYS A 373 12.40 -20.62 7.60
C LYS A 373 13.62 -19.78 8.00
N SER A 374 14.66 -20.44 8.45
CA SER A 374 15.86 -19.82 9.05
C SER A 374 16.64 -18.89 8.12
N ASN A 375 16.40 -18.99 6.81
CA ASN A 375 17.03 -18.17 5.76
C ASN A 375 16.04 -17.23 5.06
N TYR A 376 14.96 -16.83 5.74
CA TYR A 376 13.95 -15.92 5.23
C TYR A 376 14.38 -14.46 5.41
N PRO A 377 14.82 -13.75 4.33
CA PRO A 377 15.47 -12.44 4.47
C PRO A 377 14.57 -11.39 5.14
N GLU A 378 13.29 -11.34 4.77
CA GLU A 378 12.32 -10.40 5.33
C GLU A 378 12.09 -10.65 6.82
N GLY A 379 11.92 -11.90 7.22
CA GLY A 379 11.77 -12.28 8.62
C GLY A 379 13.01 -11.98 9.46
N LEU A 380 14.21 -12.24 8.92
CA LEU A 380 15.48 -11.89 9.56
C LEU A 380 15.61 -10.37 9.76
N GLY A 381 15.26 -9.58 8.74
CA GLY A 381 15.31 -8.11 8.79
C GLY A 381 14.33 -7.52 9.83
N ASN A 382 13.11 -8.05 9.88
CA ASN A 382 12.09 -7.60 10.83
C ASN A 382 12.41 -8.03 12.27
N LEU A 383 12.94 -9.24 12.45
CA LEU A 383 13.42 -9.69 13.76
C LEU A 383 14.58 -8.82 14.25
N ALA A 384 15.51 -8.47 13.36
CA ALA A 384 16.61 -7.57 13.68
C ALA A 384 16.12 -6.19 14.13
N LEU A 385 15.08 -5.64 13.45
CA LEU A 385 14.48 -4.37 13.85
C LEU A 385 13.90 -4.42 15.28
N CYS A 386 13.26 -5.53 15.67
CA CYS A 386 12.77 -5.71 17.04
C CYS A 386 13.94 -5.80 18.03
N ARG A 387 15.02 -6.51 17.68
CA ARG A 387 16.23 -6.59 18.53
C ARG A 387 16.91 -5.24 18.71
N LEU A 388 16.94 -4.41 17.65
CA LEU A 388 17.44 -3.03 17.75
C LEU A 388 16.63 -2.19 18.75
N LYS A 389 15.29 -2.29 18.70
CA LYS A 389 14.41 -1.58 19.65
C LYS A 389 14.61 -2.06 21.10
N GLU A 390 15.02 -3.32 21.30
CA GLU A 390 15.38 -3.88 22.61
C GLU A 390 16.81 -3.52 23.07
N GLY A 391 17.59 -2.79 22.25
CA GLY A 391 19.00 -2.49 22.51
C GLY A 391 19.96 -3.66 22.27
N ARG A 392 19.50 -4.78 21.71
CA ARG A 392 20.29 -5.99 21.41
C ARG A 392 20.95 -5.85 20.03
N THR A 393 21.84 -4.89 19.92
CA THR A 393 22.45 -4.47 18.65
C THR A 393 23.31 -5.56 17.99
N ASP A 394 24.01 -6.37 18.76
CA ASP A 394 24.89 -7.42 18.20
C ASP A 394 24.08 -8.56 17.57
N GLU A 395 22.96 -8.96 18.19
CA GLU A 395 22.04 -9.94 17.60
C GLU A 395 21.39 -9.40 16.31
N ALA A 396 21.02 -8.14 16.34
CA ALA A 396 20.45 -7.49 15.17
C ALA A 396 21.45 -7.47 14.00
N GLU A 397 22.72 -7.17 14.26
CA GLU A 397 23.78 -7.19 13.25
C GLU A 397 23.94 -8.56 12.61
N GLU A 398 24.01 -9.63 13.43
CA GLU A 398 24.10 -10.99 12.92
C GLU A 398 22.90 -11.35 12.03
N LEU A 399 21.69 -11.03 12.47
CA LEU A 399 20.46 -11.27 11.70
C LEU A 399 20.47 -10.51 10.36
N LEU A 400 20.87 -9.23 10.35
CA LEU A 400 20.97 -8.43 9.14
C LEU A 400 22.04 -8.97 8.17
N ARG A 401 23.22 -9.36 8.68
CA ARG A 401 24.26 -9.99 7.86
C ARG A 401 23.77 -11.30 7.23
N ARG A 402 23.12 -12.16 8.01
CA ARG A 402 22.51 -13.41 7.49
C ARG A 402 21.46 -13.12 6.43
N SER A 403 20.64 -12.10 6.61
CA SER A 403 19.66 -11.66 5.59
C SER A 403 20.36 -11.25 4.28
N LEU A 404 21.39 -10.39 4.38
CA LEU A 404 22.16 -9.90 3.22
C LEU A 404 22.91 -11.00 2.46
N GLN A 405 23.44 -12.01 3.17
CA GLN A 405 24.08 -13.18 2.53
C GLN A 405 23.11 -13.98 1.66
N LYS A 406 21.81 -13.93 1.93
CA LYS A 406 20.79 -14.65 1.16
C LYS A 406 20.21 -13.80 0.03
N ARG A 407 19.91 -12.56 0.33
CA ARG A 407 19.37 -11.60 -0.65
C ARG A 407 19.56 -10.18 -0.15
N GLU A 408 20.14 -9.34 -1.00
CA GLU A 408 20.13 -7.91 -0.75
C GLU A 408 18.72 -7.37 -0.96
N THR A 409 18.12 -6.80 0.08
CA THR A 409 16.83 -6.11 0.03
C THR A 409 16.98 -4.68 0.50
N VAL A 410 16.10 -3.83 0.02
CA VAL A 410 16.07 -2.41 0.41
C VAL A 410 15.87 -2.28 1.92
N GLU A 411 14.96 -3.07 2.45
CA GLU A 411 14.58 -3.07 3.86
C GLU A 411 15.75 -3.52 4.75
N THR A 412 16.51 -4.54 4.33
CA THR A 412 17.67 -5.02 5.10
C THR A 412 18.79 -3.96 5.12
N TRP A 413 19.09 -3.33 3.98
CA TRP A 413 20.07 -2.25 3.93
C TRP A 413 19.63 -1.03 4.73
N TYR A 414 18.34 -0.66 4.66
CA TYR A 414 17.78 0.41 5.48
C TYR A 414 17.91 0.12 6.98
N ASN A 415 17.56 -1.09 7.42
CA ASN A 415 17.67 -1.49 8.82
C ASN A 415 19.13 -1.54 9.30
N LEU A 416 20.06 -1.95 8.43
CA LEU A 416 21.49 -1.89 8.73
C LEU A 416 21.94 -0.44 8.91
N GLY A 417 21.53 0.48 8.03
CA GLY A 417 21.81 1.89 8.17
C GLY A 417 21.34 2.48 9.49
N ARG A 418 20.10 2.16 9.89
CA ARG A 418 19.56 2.57 11.21
C ARG A 418 20.37 2.02 12.39
N MET A 419 20.80 0.77 12.28
CA MET A 419 21.63 0.15 13.31
C MET A 419 22.99 0.86 13.43
N GLU A 420 23.65 1.13 12.30
CA GLU A 420 24.96 1.82 12.31
C GLU A 420 24.82 3.27 12.81
N GLU A 421 23.70 3.93 12.50
CA GLU A 421 23.38 5.27 13.03
C GLU A 421 23.22 5.24 14.57
N GLN A 422 22.50 4.26 15.12
CA GLN A 422 22.37 4.08 16.58
C GLN A 422 23.72 3.83 17.28
N ARG A 423 24.68 3.22 16.59
CA ARG A 423 26.06 3.03 17.06
C ARG A 423 26.94 4.25 16.88
N GLY A 424 26.43 5.33 16.31
CA GLY A 424 27.22 6.52 15.99
C GLY A 424 28.17 6.36 14.80
N ARG A 425 28.00 5.29 13.99
CA ARG A 425 28.81 5.00 12.81
C ARG A 425 28.20 5.63 11.58
N ALA A 426 28.30 6.95 11.49
CA ALA A 426 27.61 7.72 10.45
C ALA A 426 28.03 7.37 9.01
N ALA A 427 29.31 7.04 8.79
CA ALA A 427 29.81 6.69 7.46
C ALA A 427 29.26 5.34 6.96
N GLU A 428 29.18 4.36 7.84
CA GLU A 428 28.60 3.04 7.56
C GLU A 428 27.09 3.14 7.33
N ALA A 429 26.40 3.98 8.12
CA ALA A 429 24.98 4.27 7.93
C ALA A 429 24.71 4.91 6.55
N GLU A 430 25.51 5.90 6.14
CA GLU A 430 25.42 6.53 4.83
C GLU A 430 25.60 5.52 3.69
N GLN A 431 26.60 4.63 3.81
CA GLN A 431 26.83 3.56 2.83
C GLN A 431 25.64 2.61 2.74
N ALA A 432 25.06 2.21 3.86
CA ALA A 432 23.93 1.30 3.91
C ALA A 432 22.67 1.92 3.29
N TYR A 433 22.34 3.18 3.64
CA TYR A 433 21.22 3.89 3.04
C TYR A 433 21.42 4.12 1.53
N THR A 434 22.65 4.42 1.11
CA THR A 434 22.98 4.55 -0.32
C THR A 434 22.79 3.23 -1.08
N LYS A 435 23.15 2.09 -0.49
CA LYS A 435 22.90 0.76 -1.08
C LYS A 435 21.40 0.46 -1.17
N ALA A 436 20.61 0.80 -0.16
CA ALA A 436 19.15 0.71 -0.21
C ALA A 436 18.59 1.53 -1.38
N LEU A 437 19.07 2.75 -1.58
CA LEU A 437 18.64 3.64 -2.66
C LEU A 437 19.11 3.19 -4.04
N ARG A 438 20.24 2.50 -4.15
CA ARG A 438 20.65 1.85 -5.43
C ARG A 438 19.68 0.75 -5.84
N LEU A 439 19.14 0.01 -4.88
CA LEU A 439 18.13 -1.03 -5.15
C LEU A 439 16.75 -0.42 -5.46
N ARG A 440 16.37 0.64 -4.75
CA ARG A 440 15.09 1.37 -4.95
C ARG A 440 15.32 2.88 -4.78
N PRO A 441 15.54 3.62 -5.88
CA PRO A 441 15.86 5.05 -5.82
C PRO A 441 14.79 5.95 -5.16
N ASN A 442 13.54 5.52 -5.15
CA ASN A 442 12.42 6.23 -4.55
C ASN A 442 11.96 5.63 -3.21
N HIS A 443 12.82 4.95 -2.47
CA HIS A 443 12.50 4.44 -1.14
C HIS A 443 12.47 5.58 -0.13
N ALA A 444 11.30 6.14 0.15
CA ALA A 444 11.12 7.32 0.99
C ALA A 444 11.77 7.21 2.39
N PRO A 445 11.67 6.07 3.13
CA PRO A 445 12.36 5.94 4.42
C PRO A 445 13.89 6.09 4.32
N SER A 446 14.53 5.50 3.28
CA SER A 446 15.98 5.63 3.11
C SER A 446 16.40 7.04 2.67
N LEU A 447 15.59 7.69 1.81
CA LEU A 447 15.80 9.07 1.41
C LEU A 447 15.73 10.00 2.61
N MET A 448 14.73 9.84 3.46
CA MET A 448 14.53 10.63 4.67
C MET A 448 15.66 10.39 5.68
N ALA A 449 15.98 9.13 5.99
CA ALA A 449 17.04 8.79 6.94
C ALA A 449 18.40 9.33 6.49
N LEU A 450 18.74 9.18 5.20
CA LEU A 450 19.98 9.73 4.65
C LEU A 450 20.00 11.26 4.70
N GLY A 451 18.87 11.92 4.41
CA GLY A 451 18.75 13.36 4.50
C GLY A 451 18.93 13.87 5.93
N ILE A 452 18.33 13.22 6.92
CA ILE A 452 18.49 13.55 8.35
C ILE A 452 19.95 13.36 8.79
N LEU A 453 20.58 12.24 8.42
CA LEU A 453 21.96 11.92 8.73
C LEU A 453 22.91 12.99 8.19
N LEU A 454 22.72 13.40 6.93
CA LEU A 454 23.54 14.44 6.28
C LEU A 454 23.33 15.82 6.89
N SER A 455 22.10 16.17 7.29
CA SER A 455 21.82 17.41 8.02
C SER A 455 22.56 17.45 9.37
N GLY A 456 22.58 16.33 10.10
CA GLY A 456 23.36 16.18 11.34
C GLY A 456 24.89 16.31 11.13
N GLN A 457 25.36 16.05 9.91
CA GLN A 457 26.78 16.25 9.51
C GLN A 457 27.07 17.64 8.92
N HIS A 458 26.12 18.57 8.96
CA HIS A 458 26.21 19.92 8.35
C HIS A 458 26.41 19.90 6.82
N ARG A 459 25.96 18.83 6.12
CA ARG A 459 25.95 18.71 4.65
C ARG A 459 24.58 19.12 4.10
N GLU A 460 24.24 20.38 4.34
CA GLU A 460 22.87 20.92 4.16
C GLU A 460 22.33 20.76 2.72
N GLU A 461 23.15 21.02 1.69
CA GLU A 461 22.71 20.92 0.30
C GLU A 461 22.37 19.50 -0.12
N GLU A 462 23.15 18.54 0.35
CA GLU A 462 22.91 17.13 0.07
C GLU A 462 21.68 16.65 0.85
N ALA A 463 21.56 17.05 2.11
CA ALA A 463 20.40 16.75 2.94
C ALA A 463 19.09 17.20 2.28
N LEU A 464 19.05 18.46 1.82
CA LEU A 464 17.86 19.00 1.14
C LEU A 464 17.50 18.23 -0.13
N ARG A 465 18.49 17.82 -0.96
CA ARG A 465 18.20 17.00 -2.15
C ARG A 465 17.52 15.69 -1.81
N TYR A 466 17.98 15.00 -0.77
CA TYR A 466 17.38 13.72 -0.34
C TYR A 466 16.03 13.92 0.32
N LEU A 467 15.83 14.92 1.17
CA LEU A 467 14.56 15.22 1.81
C LEU A 467 13.49 15.67 0.79
N GLN A 468 13.86 16.49 -0.19
CA GLN A 468 12.96 16.80 -1.32
C GLN A 468 12.59 15.56 -2.13
N ALA A 469 13.54 14.65 -2.35
CA ALA A 469 13.26 13.39 -3.01
C ALA A 469 12.33 12.50 -2.15
N ALA A 470 12.46 12.51 -0.82
CA ALA A 470 11.57 11.79 0.10
C ALA A 470 10.13 12.29 -0.01
N VAL A 471 9.92 13.61 0.00
CA VAL A 471 8.60 14.24 -0.18
C VAL A 471 8.00 13.88 -1.55
N ARG A 472 8.79 13.91 -2.63
CA ARG A 472 8.31 13.49 -3.96
C ARG A 472 7.94 12.00 -4.01
N ALA A 473 8.66 11.16 -3.28
CA ALA A 473 8.40 9.72 -3.22
C ALA A 473 7.18 9.35 -2.36
N ALA A 474 6.88 10.16 -1.35
CA ALA A 474 5.77 9.94 -0.41
C ALA A 474 5.11 11.28 -0.02
N PRO A 475 4.30 11.89 -0.91
CA PRO A 475 3.72 13.23 -0.70
C PRO A 475 2.69 13.29 0.43
N GLU A 476 2.18 12.16 0.90
CA GLU A 476 1.27 12.07 2.06
C GLU A 476 2.01 11.68 3.36
N ASN A 477 3.33 11.74 3.39
CA ASN A 477 4.11 11.44 4.57
C ASN A 477 4.47 12.72 5.33
N ALA A 478 3.81 12.94 6.46
CA ALA A 478 4.01 14.14 7.29
C ALA A 478 5.45 14.26 7.82
N ASP A 479 6.10 13.14 8.18
CA ASP A 479 7.48 13.16 8.67
C ASP A 479 8.47 13.65 7.59
N ALA A 480 8.23 13.27 6.32
CA ALA A 480 9.07 13.74 5.23
C ALA A 480 8.96 15.26 5.02
N HIS A 481 7.73 15.80 5.09
CA HIS A 481 7.49 17.23 5.05
C HIS A 481 8.09 17.95 6.26
N PHE A 482 7.92 17.38 7.46
CA PHE A 482 8.47 17.96 8.70
C PHE A 482 10.01 18.07 8.64
N ASN A 483 10.69 16.99 8.25
CA ASN A 483 12.14 16.98 8.18
C ASN A 483 12.67 17.91 7.07
N LEU A 484 11.98 18.00 5.93
CA LEU A 484 12.32 18.98 4.89
C LEU A 484 12.12 20.41 5.40
N ALA A 485 11.01 20.69 6.09
CA ALA A 485 10.75 22.00 6.68
C ALA A 485 11.82 22.38 7.70
N PHE A 486 12.21 21.44 8.56
CA PHE A 486 13.26 21.64 9.56
C PHE A 486 14.62 21.98 8.90
N ALA A 487 15.00 21.24 7.86
CA ALA A 487 16.25 21.51 7.12
C ALA A 487 16.22 22.88 6.40
N LEU A 488 15.10 23.25 5.79
CA LEU A 488 14.90 24.57 5.17
C LEU A 488 14.97 25.70 6.20
N ASN A 489 14.36 25.50 7.37
CA ASN A 489 14.37 26.47 8.47
C ASN A 489 15.78 26.72 9.00
N ASN A 490 16.58 25.66 9.20
CA ASN A 490 17.97 25.77 9.63
C ASN A 490 18.84 26.53 8.62
N ARG A 491 18.51 26.46 7.34
CA ARG A 491 19.18 27.19 6.27
C ARG A 491 18.68 28.63 6.11
N GLY A 492 17.67 29.05 6.86
CA GLY A 492 17.04 30.37 6.74
C GLY A 492 16.06 30.51 5.58
N GLU A 493 15.71 29.42 4.90
CA GLU A 493 14.71 29.40 3.83
C GLU A 493 13.28 29.31 4.41
N PHE A 494 12.94 30.31 5.23
CA PHE A 494 11.73 30.32 6.06
C PHE A 494 10.42 30.20 5.28
N ALA A 495 10.31 30.81 4.11
CA ALA A 495 9.12 30.69 3.28
C ALA A 495 8.91 29.25 2.78
N GLY A 496 9.98 28.57 2.38
CA GLY A 496 9.97 27.16 2.02
C GLY A 496 9.62 26.26 3.21
N ALA A 497 10.21 26.53 4.36
CA ALA A 497 9.91 25.82 5.62
C ALA A 497 8.44 25.96 6.00
N ALA A 498 7.89 27.18 5.96
CA ALA A 498 6.48 27.44 6.24
C ALA A 498 5.54 26.66 5.31
N ALA A 499 5.85 26.58 4.01
CA ALA A 499 5.07 25.80 3.06
C ALA A 499 5.05 24.31 3.43
N GLN A 500 6.18 23.73 3.84
CA GLN A 500 6.26 22.33 4.21
C GLN A 500 5.57 22.05 5.57
N TYR A 501 5.74 22.90 6.59
CA TYR A 501 5.01 22.78 7.85
C TYR A 501 3.50 22.95 7.66
N ALA A 502 3.04 23.81 6.73
CA ALA A 502 1.64 23.92 6.38
C ALA A 502 1.07 22.59 5.84
N GLU A 503 1.88 21.88 5.08
CA GLU A 503 1.49 20.55 4.57
C GLU A 503 1.40 19.51 5.71
N VAL A 504 2.33 19.56 6.68
CA VAL A 504 2.20 18.74 7.90
C VAL A 504 0.89 19.04 8.64
N CYS A 505 0.55 20.33 8.82
CA CYS A 505 -0.71 20.75 9.45
C CYS A 505 -1.96 20.36 8.64
N ARG A 506 -1.86 20.21 7.32
CA ARG A 506 -2.94 19.69 6.47
C ARG A 506 -3.14 18.21 6.69
N LEU A 507 -2.05 17.43 6.76
CA LEU A 507 -2.06 15.99 6.97
C LEU A 507 -2.47 15.61 8.41
N HIS A 508 -1.97 16.37 9.40
CA HIS A 508 -2.23 16.19 10.83
C HIS A 508 -2.76 17.50 11.45
N PRO A 509 -4.07 17.80 11.33
CA PRO A 509 -4.66 19.06 11.80
C PRO A 509 -4.55 19.31 13.29
N GLU A 510 -4.39 18.27 14.11
CA GLU A 510 -4.24 18.31 15.56
C GLU A 510 -2.77 18.42 16.05
N ASP A 511 -1.80 18.45 15.14
CA ASP A 511 -0.39 18.55 15.51
C ASP A 511 -0.03 19.96 15.94
N VAL A 512 0.11 20.14 17.25
CA VAL A 512 0.44 21.42 17.90
C VAL A 512 1.88 21.83 17.61
N GLU A 513 2.80 20.88 17.57
CA GLU A 513 4.22 21.13 17.31
C GLU A 513 4.46 21.63 15.89
N ALA A 514 3.83 20.95 14.92
CA ALA A 514 3.90 21.40 13.52
C ALA A 514 3.32 22.82 13.34
N ARG A 515 2.21 23.15 14.03
CA ARG A 515 1.64 24.51 14.00
C ARG A 515 2.55 25.55 14.62
N GLN A 516 3.19 25.22 15.73
CA GLN A 516 4.18 26.10 16.37
C GLN A 516 5.34 26.36 15.42
N ASN A 517 5.88 25.30 14.81
CA ASN A 517 7.00 25.42 13.88
C ASN A 517 6.62 26.19 12.60
N LEU A 518 5.37 25.98 12.11
CA LEU A 518 4.81 26.81 11.04
C LEU A 518 4.78 28.30 11.42
N ALA A 519 4.30 28.61 12.62
CA ALA A 519 4.23 29.99 13.10
C ALA A 519 5.62 30.62 13.21
N LEU A 520 6.60 29.89 13.75
CA LEU A 520 7.99 30.36 13.85
C LEU A 520 8.61 30.56 12.46
N ALA A 521 8.38 29.64 11.52
CA ALA A 521 8.85 29.80 10.13
C ALA A 521 8.18 31.01 9.44
N LEU A 522 6.90 31.27 9.68
CA LEU A 522 6.20 32.45 9.18
C LEU A 522 6.77 33.75 9.74
N LEU A 523 7.19 33.76 11.02
CA LEU A 523 7.90 34.90 11.60
C LEU A 523 9.25 35.15 10.90
N GLY A 524 10.04 34.09 10.68
CA GLY A 524 11.26 34.17 9.90
C GLY A 524 11.04 34.68 8.47
N ALA A 525 9.90 34.32 7.86
CA ALA A 525 9.47 34.80 6.55
C ALA A 525 8.85 36.20 6.56
N ASN A 526 8.90 36.94 7.69
CA ASN A 526 8.30 38.26 7.87
C ASN A 526 6.79 38.31 7.63
N GLN A 527 6.08 37.28 8.10
CA GLN A 527 4.61 37.16 8.00
C GLN A 527 3.96 37.07 9.41
N PRO A 528 4.07 38.12 10.24
CA PRO A 528 3.66 38.05 11.65
C PRO A 528 2.14 37.86 11.84
N ALA A 529 1.31 38.39 10.96
CA ALA A 529 -0.14 38.19 11.03
C ALA A 529 -0.55 36.72 10.82
N ALA A 530 0.07 36.04 9.85
CA ALA A 530 -0.13 34.63 9.62
C ALA A 530 0.41 33.77 10.77
N ALA A 531 1.55 34.14 11.35
CA ALA A 531 2.12 33.48 12.52
C ALA A 531 1.18 33.56 13.75
N ALA A 532 0.63 34.75 14.04
CA ALA A 532 -0.34 34.95 15.11
C ALA A 532 -1.57 34.04 14.94
N ALA A 533 -2.08 33.90 13.71
CA ALA A 533 -3.19 33.01 13.43
C ALA A 533 -2.85 31.53 13.74
N GLN A 534 -1.63 31.08 13.43
CA GLN A 534 -1.21 29.70 13.74
C GLN A 534 -1.01 29.49 15.25
N PHE A 535 -0.45 30.47 15.98
CA PHE A 535 -0.35 30.37 17.43
C PHE A 535 -1.72 30.34 18.11
N ARG A 536 -2.70 31.17 17.67
CA ARG A 536 -4.08 31.10 18.16
C ARG A 536 -4.67 29.70 17.94
N ARG A 537 -4.48 29.14 16.75
CA ARG A 537 -4.97 27.80 16.46
C ARG A 537 -4.26 26.70 17.27
N ALA A 538 -2.97 26.85 17.54
CA ALA A 538 -2.23 25.93 18.41
C ALA A 538 -2.76 25.99 19.86
N LEU A 539 -3.10 27.19 20.36
CA LEU A 539 -3.69 27.40 21.69
C LEU A 539 -5.10 26.81 21.82
N GLU A 540 -5.92 26.86 20.76
CA GLU A 540 -7.23 26.18 20.72
C GLU A 540 -7.10 24.67 20.88
N LEU A 541 -6.06 24.07 20.31
CA LEU A 541 -5.80 22.63 20.41
C LEU A 541 -5.23 22.26 21.78
N ARG A 542 -4.25 23.03 22.27
CA ARG A 542 -3.61 22.79 23.56
C ARG A 542 -3.08 24.08 24.16
N PRO A 543 -3.72 24.61 25.20
CA PRO A 543 -3.22 25.76 25.95
C PRO A 543 -1.84 25.44 26.57
N ALA A 544 -0.86 26.29 26.29
CA ALA A 544 0.49 26.13 26.83
C ALA A 544 1.16 27.51 27.02
N ALA A 545 1.91 27.66 28.12
CA ALA A 545 2.55 28.93 28.49
C ALA A 545 3.44 29.52 27.37
N HIS A 546 4.25 28.69 26.73
CA HIS A 546 5.16 29.14 25.67
C HIS A 546 4.39 29.63 24.41
N LEU A 547 3.24 29.02 24.07
CA LEU A 547 2.41 29.47 22.95
C LEU A 547 1.78 30.84 23.22
N HIS A 548 1.27 31.05 24.44
CA HIS A 548 0.79 32.37 24.88
C HIS A 548 1.91 33.39 24.81
N HIS A 549 3.11 33.06 25.27
CA HIS A 549 4.27 33.97 25.24
C HIS A 549 4.67 34.33 23.81
N TYR A 550 4.80 33.35 22.88
CA TYR A 550 5.08 33.64 21.49
C TYR A 550 4.00 34.51 20.82
N LEU A 551 2.73 34.22 21.09
CA LEU A 551 1.64 35.01 20.55
C LEU A 551 1.67 36.43 21.09
N ALA A 552 1.96 36.62 22.38
CA ALA A 552 2.09 37.95 22.99
C ALA A 552 3.19 38.76 22.31
N LEU A 553 4.38 38.18 22.09
CA LEU A 553 5.48 38.85 21.39
C LEU A 553 5.09 39.30 19.97
N VAL A 554 4.38 38.43 19.24
CA VAL A 554 3.93 38.75 17.89
C VAL A 554 2.89 39.86 17.88
N LEU A 555 1.93 39.82 18.78
CA LEU A 555 0.88 40.84 18.91
C LEU A 555 1.44 42.20 19.33
N ASP A 556 2.41 42.19 20.24
CA ASP A 556 3.08 43.39 20.70
C ASP A 556 3.84 44.06 19.52
N SER A 557 4.58 43.29 18.74
CA SER A 557 5.26 43.78 17.52
C SER A 557 4.30 44.32 16.45
N GLN A 558 3.04 43.96 16.48
CA GLN A 558 1.97 44.44 15.60
C GLN A 558 1.19 45.63 16.20
N GLY A 559 1.57 46.13 17.39
CA GLY A 559 0.85 47.19 18.07
C GLY A 559 -0.47 46.79 18.72
N GLN A 560 -0.78 45.47 18.78
CA GLN A 560 -1.97 44.94 19.42
C GLN A 560 -1.78 44.76 20.93
N ALA A 561 -1.32 45.84 21.61
CA ALA A 561 -0.82 45.81 22.96
C ALA A 561 -1.82 45.27 24.02
N ALA A 562 -3.13 45.53 23.87
CA ALA A 562 -4.13 45.04 24.82
C ALA A 562 -4.27 43.51 24.77
N GLU A 563 -4.28 42.94 23.58
CA GLU A 563 -4.33 41.48 23.39
C GLU A 563 -3.01 40.83 23.82
N ALA A 564 -1.87 41.47 23.50
CA ALA A 564 -0.55 41.00 23.91
C ALA A 564 -0.45 40.89 25.43
N LEU A 565 -0.94 41.90 26.17
CA LEU A 565 -0.96 41.88 27.65
C LEU A 565 -1.76 40.72 28.22
N ALA A 566 -2.93 40.42 27.64
CA ALA A 566 -3.73 39.27 28.08
C ALA A 566 -2.93 37.95 27.93
N HIS A 567 -2.23 37.79 26.78
CA HIS A 567 -1.44 36.58 26.53
C HIS A 567 -0.15 36.54 27.37
N TYR A 568 0.53 37.66 27.62
CA TYR A 568 1.64 37.71 28.58
C TYR A 568 1.19 37.28 30.00
N ARG A 569 0.02 37.77 30.47
CA ARG A 569 -0.54 37.35 31.76
C ARG A 569 -0.87 35.86 31.79
N ASP A 570 -1.45 35.32 30.72
CA ASP A 570 -1.74 33.88 30.64
C ASP A 570 -0.45 33.04 30.64
N ALA A 571 0.59 33.47 29.93
CA ALA A 571 1.89 32.81 29.97
C ALA A 571 2.49 32.80 31.39
N ALA A 572 2.47 33.94 32.10
CA ALA A 572 2.96 34.02 33.46
C ALA A 572 2.07 33.22 34.45
N ARG A 573 0.77 33.17 34.26
CA ARG A 573 -0.16 32.38 35.05
C ARG A 573 0.08 30.88 34.89
N LEU A 574 0.32 30.40 33.66
CA LEU A 574 0.58 29.01 33.37
C LEU A 574 2.01 28.57 33.72
N GLY A 575 2.96 29.53 33.72
CA GLY A 575 4.35 29.30 34.09
C GLY A 575 4.86 30.27 35.17
N PRO A 576 4.32 30.21 36.41
CA PRO A 576 4.52 31.23 37.44
C PRO A 576 5.95 31.33 38.00
N ASN A 577 6.81 30.37 37.68
CA ASN A 577 8.20 30.34 38.08
C ASN A 577 9.16 30.42 36.86
N THR A 578 8.65 30.73 35.69
CA THR A 578 9.46 30.87 34.49
C THR A 578 9.96 32.32 34.38
N VAL A 579 11.24 32.50 34.60
CA VAL A 579 11.91 33.83 34.61
C VAL A 579 11.57 34.63 33.36
N LEU A 580 11.59 33.99 32.17
CA LEU A 580 11.31 34.63 30.89
C LEU A 580 9.90 35.27 30.85
N TYR A 581 8.87 34.54 31.26
CA TYR A 581 7.50 35.04 31.19
C TYR A 581 7.24 36.18 32.18
N LEU A 582 7.79 36.04 33.37
CA LEU A 582 7.66 37.09 34.41
C LEU A 582 8.40 38.36 33.97
N ASN A 583 9.63 38.23 33.43
CA ASN A 583 10.42 39.32 32.97
C ASN A 583 9.77 40.07 31.79
N ASP A 584 9.28 39.34 30.79
CA ASP A 584 8.71 39.96 29.61
C ASP A 584 7.35 40.61 29.88
N LEU A 585 6.52 40.04 30.79
CA LEU A 585 5.34 40.70 31.28
C LEU A 585 5.68 41.95 32.07
N ALA A 586 6.68 41.92 32.98
CA ALA A 586 7.14 43.06 33.74
C ALA A 586 7.69 44.18 32.83
N TRP A 587 8.50 43.82 31.83
CA TRP A 587 8.99 44.76 30.85
C TRP A 587 7.84 45.44 30.09
N PHE A 588 6.87 44.66 29.59
CA PHE A 588 5.68 45.18 28.90
C PHE A 588 4.91 46.18 29.76
N LEU A 589 4.59 45.79 31.00
CA LEU A 589 3.86 46.64 31.93
C LEU A 589 4.59 47.93 32.31
N ALA A 590 5.91 47.90 32.30
CA ALA A 590 6.74 49.06 32.61
C ALA A 590 6.97 50.00 31.42
N THR A 591 7.03 49.49 30.20
CA THR A 591 7.56 50.22 29.06
C THR A 591 6.62 50.41 27.89
N THR A 592 5.45 49.76 27.84
CA THR A 592 4.55 49.88 26.69
C THR A 592 4.19 51.35 26.39
N ALA A 593 4.14 51.67 25.08
CA ALA A 593 3.71 53.00 24.63
C ALA A 593 2.29 53.38 25.06
N ARG A 594 1.44 52.44 25.44
CA ARG A 594 0.03 52.59 25.87
C ARG A 594 -0.05 52.88 27.37
N PRO A 595 -0.31 54.16 27.77
CA PRO A 595 -0.39 54.53 29.19
C PRO A 595 -1.43 53.76 30.00
N ASP A 596 -2.55 53.45 29.38
CA ASP A 596 -3.67 52.73 29.97
C ASP A 596 -3.38 51.24 30.28
N LEU A 597 -2.31 50.69 29.73
CA LEU A 597 -1.88 49.31 29.95
C LEU A 597 -0.66 49.18 30.87
N ARG A 598 -0.08 50.30 31.30
CA ARG A 598 1.06 50.31 32.21
C ARG A 598 0.61 50.08 33.66
N ASP A 599 1.40 49.27 34.38
CA ASP A 599 1.24 49.05 35.81
C ASP A 599 2.61 48.86 36.46
N GLY A 600 3.18 49.97 36.94
CA GLY A 600 4.49 49.94 37.57
C GLY A 600 4.55 49.10 38.84
N ALA A 601 3.43 49.01 39.59
CA ALA A 601 3.38 48.24 40.83
C ALA A 601 3.38 46.72 40.53
N GLU A 602 2.60 46.26 39.50
CA GLU A 602 2.63 44.87 39.05
C GLU A 602 3.99 44.55 38.41
N ALA A 603 4.53 45.44 37.61
CA ALA A 603 5.84 45.29 36.97
C ALA A 603 6.98 45.06 37.97
N VAL A 604 7.02 45.86 39.05
CA VAL A 604 8.00 45.68 40.12
C VAL A 604 7.88 44.31 40.78
N ARG A 605 6.71 43.90 41.16
CA ARG A 605 6.51 42.56 41.79
C ARG A 605 7.02 41.44 40.92
N LEU A 606 6.68 41.46 39.61
CA LEU A 606 7.08 40.44 38.64
C LEU A 606 8.57 40.46 38.38
N ALA A 607 9.20 41.66 38.21
CA ALA A 607 10.62 41.79 37.97
C ALA A 607 11.47 41.40 39.19
N GLU A 608 11.02 41.75 40.42
CA GLU A 608 11.65 41.26 41.66
C GLU A 608 11.59 39.75 41.76
N ARG A 609 10.45 39.15 41.45
CA ARG A 609 10.30 37.68 41.42
C ARG A 609 11.20 37.02 40.35
N ALA A 610 11.25 37.60 39.16
CA ALA A 610 12.15 37.11 38.09
C ALA A 610 13.64 37.19 38.53
N ARG A 611 14.02 38.29 39.18
CA ARG A 611 15.36 38.46 39.76
C ARG A 611 15.69 37.42 40.83
N GLU A 612 14.77 37.17 41.75
CA GLU A 612 14.93 36.12 42.78
C GLU A 612 15.17 34.73 42.16
N LEU A 613 14.33 34.33 41.22
CA LEU A 613 14.41 33.05 40.56
C LEU A 613 15.70 32.89 39.73
N ASN A 614 16.19 34.00 39.13
CA ASN A 614 17.44 34.04 38.36
C ASN A 614 18.70 34.19 39.24
N GLY A 615 18.54 34.54 40.53
CA GLY A 615 19.63 34.90 41.44
C GLY A 615 20.32 36.19 41.10
N GLY A 616 19.70 37.08 40.32
CA GLY A 616 20.20 38.39 39.95
C GLY A 616 21.44 38.38 39.08
N ARG A 617 21.66 37.33 38.27
CA ARG A 617 22.88 37.11 37.48
C ARG A 617 22.87 37.76 36.10
N GLU A 618 21.72 38.06 35.54
CA GLU A 618 21.58 38.57 34.18
C GLU A 618 21.29 40.06 34.14
N ALA A 619 22.03 40.78 33.32
CA ALA A 619 21.88 42.21 33.10
C ALA A 619 20.46 42.58 32.62
N ARG A 620 19.85 41.76 31.77
CA ARG A 620 18.49 41.97 31.22
C ARG A 620 17.43 42.03 32.32
N ILE A 621 17.53 41.20 33.33
CA ILE A 621 16.54 41.13 34.43
C ILE A 621 16.65 42.44 35.28
N TRP A 622 17.87 42.94 35.53
CA TRP A 622 18.06 44.21 36.19
C TRP A 622 17.59 45.39 35.33
N GLY A 623 17.72 45.28 33.97
CA GLY A 623 17.20 46.26 33.04
C GLY A 623 15.65 46.30 33.01
N THR A 624 14.98 45.18 33.23
CA THR A 624 13.51 45.15 33.43
C THR A 624 13.13 45.75 34.79
N LEU A 625 13.90 45.43 35.81
CA LEU A 625 13.62 45.94 37.17
C LEU A 625 13.85 47.44 37.25
N ASP A 626 14.85 48.01 36.57
CA ASP A 626 15.09 49.45 36.51
C ASP A 626 13.91 50.19 35.87
N ALA A 627 13.37 49.68 34.77
CA ALA A 627 12.24 50.25 34.09
C ALA A 627 10.95 50.13 34.95
N ALA A 628 10.76 49.01 35.63
CA ALA A 628 9.63 48.81 36.54
C ALA A 628 9.65 49.76 37.72
N TYR A 629 10.79 49.97 38.38
CA TYR A 629 10.92 50.94 39.44
C TYR A 629 10.66 52.38 38.96
N ALA A 630 11.17 52.72 37.77
CA ALA A 630 10.96 54.05 37.19
C ALA A 630 9.48 54.32 36.90
N GLU A 631 8.76 53.36 36.33
CA GLU A 631 7.32 53.46 36.05
C GLU A 631 6.49 53.54 37.37
N ALA A 632 6.96 52.90 38.44
CA ALA A 632 6.39 53.02 39.75
C ALA A 632 6.77 54.33 40.49
N GLY A 633 7.49 55.27 39.85
CA GLY A 633 7.97 56.54 40.43
C GLY A 633 9.13 56.38 41.41
N ARG A 634 9.75 55.20 41.52
CA ARG A 634 10.84 54.87 42.47
C ARG A 634 12.20 55.06 41.80
N PHE A 635 12.52 56.32 41.44
CA PHE A 635 13.71 56.66 40.59
C PHE A 635 15.03 56.35 41.27
N ASP A 636 15.16 56.46 42.60
CA ASP A 636 16.41 56.09 43.29
C ASP A 636 16.74 54.63 43.19
N GLU A 637 15.70 53.77 43.28
CA GLU A 637 15.85 52.32 43.10
C GLU A 637 16.07 51.93 41.63
N ALA A 638 15.41 52.64 40.71
CA ALA A 638 15.64 52.51 39.28
C ALA A 638 17.10 52.78 38.88
N LEU A 639 17.65 53.87 39.43
CA LEU A 639 19.08 54.20 39.19
C LEU A 639 20.03 53.13 39.72
N LYS A 640 19.78 52.59 40.92
CA LYS A 640 20.58 51.49 41.48
C LYS A 640 20.49 50.23 40.63
N ALA A 641 19.29 49.88 40.17
CA ALA A 641 19.04 48.71 39.32
C ALA A 641 19.69 48.87 37.95
N ALA A 642 19.59 50.05 37.31
CA ALA A 642 20.20 50.35 36.04
C ALA A 642 21.75 50.33 36.12
N ALA A 643 22.30 50.86 37.23
CA ALA A 643 23.76 50.79 37.47
C ALA A 643 24.21 49.30 37.56
N ARG A 644 23.42 48.48 38.25
CA ARG A 644 23.72 47.06 38.36
C ARG A 644 23.57 46.32 37.01
N ALA A 645 22.55 46.66 36.21
CA ALA A 645 22.39 46.14 34.83
C ALA A 645 23.61 46.46 33.97
N ARG A 646 24.08 47.74 34.03
CA ARG A 646 25.24 48.17 33.29
C ARG A 646 26.52 47.42 33.70
N GLU A 647 26.76 47.30 35.00
CA GLU A 647 27.92 46.56 35.54
C GLU A 647 27.96 45.12 35.05
N LEU A 648 26.83 44.40 35.15
CA LEU A 648 26.73 43.01 34.70
C LEU A 648 26.89 42.89 33.19
N ALA A 649 26.31 43.82 32.42
CA ALA A 649 26.42 43.84 30.97
C ALA A 649 27.86 44.09 30.53
N GLN A 650 28.57 45.02 31.16
CA GLN A 650 30.00 45.31 30.90
C GLN A 650 30.88 44.08 31.23
N ALA A 651 30.64 43.44 32.38
CA ALA A 651 31.37 42.21 32.78
C ALA A 651 31.12 41.03 31.80
N ALA A 652 29.95 40.97 31.18
CA ALA A 652 29.59 39.95 30.19
C ALA A 652 29.90 40.34 28.74
N GLY A 653 30.52 41.52 28.48
CA GLY A 653 30.82 42.00 27.14
C GLY A 653 29.59 42.42 26.30
N GLN A 654 28.45 42.67 26.93
CA GLN A 654 27.17 43.03 26.31
C GLN A 654 27.08 44.57 26.14
N ALA A 655 27.88 45.15 25.25
CA ALA A 655 28.02 46.61 25.09
C ALA A 655 26.66 47.32 24.82
N ASP A 656 25.79 46.75 24.03
CA ASP A 656 24.48 47.35 23.71
C ASP A 656 23.56 47.43 24.94
N ILE A 657 23.53 46.39 25.78
CA ILE A 657 22.74 46.39 27.02
C ILE A 657 23.30 47.40 28.00
N ALA A 658 24.63 47.52 28.08
CA ALA A 658 25.27 48.52 28.92
C ALA A 658 24.92 49.95 28.48
N ARG A 659 24.95 50.25 27.18
CA ARG A 659 24.56 51.53 26.59
C ARG A 659 23.08 51.85 26.86
N GLN A 660 22.19 50.91 26.63
CA GLN A 660 20.74 51.07 26.93
C GLN A 660 20.49 51.35 28.41
N ALA A 661 21.24 50.73 29.33
CA ALA A 661 21.15 51.03 30.75
C ALA A 661 21.59 52.49 31.07
N GLU A 662 22.67 52.99 30.43
CA GLU A 662 23.10 54.36 30.57
C GLU A 662 22.07 55.38 30.05
N GLU A 663 21.48 55.11 28.90
CA GLU A 663 20.41 55.94 28.33
C GLU A 663 19.19 56.00 29.28
N ARG A 664 18.80 54.91 29.86
CA ARG A 664 17.71 54.90 30.86
C ARG A 664 18.07 55.61 32.16
N MET A 665 19.34 55.47 32.63
CA MET A 665 19.78 56.21 33.81
C MET A 665 19.68 57.72 33.59
N ALA A 666 20.01 58.24 32.41
CA ALA A 666 19.90 59.65 32.07
C ALA A 666 18.44 60.17 32.12
N LEU A 667 17.46 59.32 31.78
CA LEU A 667 16.04 59.61 31.91
C LEU A 667 15.61 59.63 33.39
N TYR A 668 16.01 58.61 34.16
CA TYR A 668 15.66 58.47 35.58
C TYR A 668 16.23 59.60 36.45
N GLN A 669 17.40 60.13 36.13
CA GLN A 669 17.97 61.33 36.77
C GLN A 669 17.11 62.59 36.59
N ARG A 670 16.28 62.62 35.56
CA ARG A 670 15.33 63.69 35.24
C ARG A 670 13.93 63.39 35.77
N GLY A 671 13.75 62.29 36.50
CA GLY A 671 12.44 61.86 36.99
C GLY A 671 11.50 61.35 35.88
N GLN A 672 12.05 60.85 34.77
CA GLN A 672 11.28 60.37 33.60
C GLN A 672 11.42 58.87 33.45
N PRO A 673 10.33 58.09 33.41
CA PRO A 673 10.39 56.70 33.10
C PRO A 673 10.69 56.45 31.61
N TYR A 674 11.26 55.31 31.32
CA TYR A 674 11.51 54.88 29.94
C TYR A 674 10.27 54.20 29.34
N HIS A 675 9.83 54.68 28.21
CA HIS A 675 8.75 54.04 27.46
C HIS A 675 9.24 53.70 26.03
N MET A 676 8.83 52.56 25.51
CA MET A 676 9.12 52.20 24.12
C MET A 676 8.34 53.12 23.17
N PRO A 677 8.94 53.50 22.02
CA PRO A 677 8.18 54.19 21.00
C PRO A 677 7.05 53.30 20.47
N PRO A 678 5.95 53.86 19.96
CA PRO A 678 4.91 53.08 19.31
C PRO A 678 5.53 52.32 18.11
N PRO A 679 5.10 51.07 17.87
CA PRO A 679 5.65 50.21 16.83
C PRO A 679 5.39 50.76 15.43
#